data_918a23b43fdfba9b407c4a21c10a753b
#
_entry.id   918a23b43fdfba9b407c4a21c10a753b
#
_cell.length_a   1.000
_cell.length_b   1.000
_cell.length_c   1.000
_cell.angle_alpha   90.00
_cell.angle_beta   90.00
_cell.angle_gamma   90.00
#
_symmetry.space_group_name_H-M   'P 1'
#
loop_
_entity.id
_entity.type
_entity.pdbx_description
1 polymer ?
#
loop_
_entity_poly.entity_id
_entity_poly.type
_entity_poly.pdbx_seq_one_letter_code
_entity_poly.pdbx_strand_id
1 'polypeptide(L)'
;MAVLSKIRKRSGLLLLAIGFALLAFVIQDIFNSGMKSISTDVGSVNGKDISFDEFRIKVANTEKNAQNGQQMTSMQASNQVWNQEVQVALLNAEFEKLGIRVGEKHIIEAFKSDPNIGQNQMFLNAAGKFDLNKFKDYFKEVPNGMQMLKEQEKNAELRAKYEIYNSLIKGGMYATQTEGKFKYEAESNKVNFDFVMVPFSSVKDSDVKVTDEEITTYMKTKEKKFKSEESRELDYVLISEKPSAADEAEIKKNVDALLLPSVRYNKETGKNDTIQGFRTVTDNADFVNANSDIPFDSTYISKQDLPAEHAEQLFNLPAGEIYGPYMKANYYCLSKGLGRKAGAKAKASHILISWEGTQVPNKKEKRTKEQAKAKADGLLAQAQANPGMFMMLAMSNSDDSSAQQGGDLGFFGPGQMVKPFNDFVFGNPIGKIGLVETQFGYHIIQVTDKQDAVRLATIAQKIEPSEATNDKIYTQATKFEMDAADKDFAKLVKDNKLTSSPAVRVKAIDESFGSISNQRQIVKWAFEGDTKIGSVKRFEVVNVGHVIAKLKSIAPKGLMSVEEARPQVEPILKNKKKAAKIEAKMKGASLEAIAASNKVTVMNAVDLTIENPSVPNAGYEPKVVGLAFSSKVGKVSKPIEGNSGVYVIATKAVTKAPAIKKYDDFIAKVKQQAVGNSGRFMQALKEDADIVDNRADFY
;
A
#
# COMPACT_ATOMS: atom_id res chain seq x y z
N MET A 1 -51.78 -43.92 -30.67
CA MET A 1 -50.80 -43.45 -31.71
C MET A 1 -51.31 -42.29 -32.58
N ALA A 2 -52.59 -41.87 -32.47
CA ALA A 2 -53.15 -40.78 -33.28
C ALA A 2 -52.77 -39.31 -32.82
N VAL A 3 -52.33 -39.09 -31.57
CA VAL A 3 -52.07 -37.81 -31.04
C VAL A 3 -50.64 -37.33 -31.46
N LEU A 4 -49.67 -38.23 -31.46
CA LEU A 4 -48.27 -37.93 -31.85
C LEU A 4 -48.11 -37.56 -33.35
N SER A 5 -48.95 -38.14 -34.22
CA SER A 5 -48.93 -37.81 -35.65
C SER A 5 -49.54 -36.42 -35.94
N LYS A 6 -50.51 -35.94 -35.13
CA LYS A 6 -51.07 -34.59 -35.22
C LYS A 6 -50.10 -33.52 -34.71
N ILE A 7 -49.29 -33.83 -33.67
CA ILE A 7 -48.26 -32.95 -33.16
C ILE A 7 -47.12 -32.80 -34.19
N ARG A 8 -46.73 -33.90 -34.87
CA ARG A 8 -45.66 -33.88 -35.88
C ARG A 8 -46.05 -33.11 -37.16
N LYS A 9 -47.34 -33.05 -37.50
CA LYS A 9 -47.86 -32.24 -38.64
C LYS A 9 -47.95 -30.73 -38.33
N ARG A 10 -47.92 -30.36 -37.04
CA ARG A 10 -47.96 -28.95 -36.60
C ARG A 10 -46.68 -28.49 -35.87
N SER A 11 -45.57 -29.23 -36.05
CA SER A 11 -44.31 -28.92 -35.42
C SER A 11 -43.76 -27.52 -35.78
N GLY A 12 -44.06 -27.08 -37.01
CA GLY A 12 -43.70 -25.71 -37.45
C GLY A 12 -44.46 -24.62 -36.69
N LEU A 13 -45.73 -24.86 -36.37
CA LEU A 13 -46.57 -23.93 -35.62
C LEU A 13 -46.20 -23.92 -34.13
N LEU A 14 -45.74 -25.05 -33.59
CA LEU A 14 -45.24 -25.19 -32.24
C LEU A 14 -43.88 -24.50 -32.08
N LEU A 15 -42.96 -24.62 -33.04
CA LEU A 15 -41.67 -23.91 -33.11
C LEU A 15 -41.90 -22.41 -33.23
N LEU A 16 -42.90 -21.97 -34.03
CA LEU A 16 -43.27 -20.56 -34.13
C LEU A 16 -43.81 -20.00 -32.80
N ALA A 17 -44.67 -20.78 -32.10
CA ALA A 17 -45.21 -20.36 -30.80
C ALA A 17 -44.14 -20.31 -29.71
N ILE A 18 -43.18 -21.26 -29.67
CA ILE A 18 -42.05 -21.26 -28.77
C ILE A 18 -41.09 -20.10 -29.13
N GLY A 19 -40.85 -19.87 -30.42
CA GLY A 19 -40.03 -18.74 -30.87
C GLY A 19 -40.65 -17.39 -30.50
N PHE A 20 -41.99 -17.24 -30.64
CA PHE A 20 -42.68 -16.02 -30.19
C PHE A 20 -42.70 -15.88 -28.66
N ALA A 21 -42.83 -16.97 -27.90
CA ALA A 21 -42.76 -16.93 -26.45
C ALA A 21 -41.35 -16.55 -25.96
N LEU A 22 -40.29 -17.08 -26.55
CA LEU A 22 -38.91 -16.70 -26.26
C LEU A 22 -38.62 -15.24 -26.68
N LEU A 23 -39.14 -14.82 -27.85
CA LEU A 23 -39.00 -13.42 -28.28
C LEU A 23 -39.77 -12.46 -27.35
N ALA A 24 -40.96 -12.84 -26.91
CA ALA A 24 -41.73 -12.05 -25.93
C ALA A 24 -41.02 -11.98 -24.57
N PHE A 25 -40.37 -13.05 -24.12
CA PHE A 25 -39.56 -13.08 -22.91
C PHE A 25 -38.34 -12.13 -23.02
N VAL A 26 -37.63 -12.19 -24.14
CA VAL A 26 -36.48 -11.31 -24.42
C VAL A 26 -36.91 -9.85 -24.53
N ILE A 27 -38.06 -9.59 -25.19
CA ILE A 27 -38.65 -8.25 -25.31
C ILE A 27 -39.15 -7.75 -23.94
N GLN A 28 -39.76 -8.60 -23.13
CA GLN A 28 -40.23 -8.27 -21.78
C GLN A 28 -39.05 -7.97 -20.85
N ASP A 29 -37.93 -8.69 -21.01
CA ASP A 29 -36.67 -8.42 -20.25
C ASP A 29 -36.04 -7.10 -20.67
N ILE A 30 -36.09 -6.75 -21.96
CA ILE A 30 -35.64 -5.45 -22.51
C ILE A 30 -36.53 -4.31 -22.04
N PHE A 31 -37.82 -4.50 -21.88
CA PHE A 31 -38.75 -3.46 -21.40
C PHE A 31 -38.82 -3.35 -19.87
N ASN A 32 -38.57 -4.44 -19.11
CA ASN A 32 -38.56 -4.43 -17.65
C ASN A 32 -37.20 -4.02 -17.05
N SER A 33 -36.09 -4.32 -17.70
CA SER A 33 -34.83 -3.61 -17.50
C SER A 33 -35.02 -2.26 -18.18
N GLY A 34 -35.64 -1.30 -17.48
CA GLY A 34 -35.74 0.07 -17.97
C GLY A 34 -34.40 0.41 -18.63
N MET A 35 -34.46 0.82 -19.92
CA MET A 35 -33.25 1.16 -20.70
C MET A 35 -32.40 2.17 -19.90
N LYS A 36 -31.62 1.69 -18.93
CA LYS A 36 -30.36 2.33 -18.65
C LYS A 36 -29.58 2.14 -19.95
N SER A 37 -29.41 3.19 -20.71
CA SER A 37 -28.45 3.20 -21.81
C SER A 37 -27.18 2.62 -21.17
N ILE A 38 -26.76 1.44 -21.62
CA ILE A 38 -25.46 0.91 -21.22
C ILE A 38 -24.50 1.99 -21.65
N SER A 39 -24.02 2.77 -20.70
CA SER A 39 -23.01 3.78 -20.98
C SER A 39 -21.85 3.03 -21.65
N THR A 40 -21.47 3.45 -22.83
CA THR A 40 -20.28 2.91 -23.52
C THR A 40 -19.01 3.46 -22.88
N ASP A 41 -19.16 4.32 -21.86
CA ASP A 41 -18.08 5.12 -21.30
C ASP A 41 -17.94 4.86 -19.79
N VAL A 42 -16.72 4.59 -19.36
CA VAL A 42 -16.40 4.33 -17.95
C VAL A 42 -16.55 5.56 -17.07
N GLY A 43 -16.82 6.70 -17.65
CA GLY A 43 -17.07 7.98 -16.98
C GLY A 43 -16.74 9.17 -17.85
N SER A 44 -16.80 10.36 -17.27
CA SER A 44 -16.45 11.60 -17.98
C SER A 44 -15.74 12.60 -17.06
N VAL A 45 -15.00 13.51 -17.67
CA VAL A 45 -14.32 14.64 -17.00
C VAL A 45 -14.70 15.93 -17.72
N ASN A 46 -15.42 16.83 -17.03
CA ASN A 46 -15.94 18.07 -17.58
C ASN A 46 -16.75 17.85 -18.88
N GLY A 47 -17.58 16.79 -18.91
CA GLY A 47 -18.40 16.42 -20.05
C GLY A 47 -17.64 15.74 -21.22
N LYS A 48 -16.38 15.41 -21.03
CA LYS A 48 -15.57 14.65 -22.01
C LYS A 48 -15.52 13.18 -21.60
N ASP A 49 -16.10 12.32 -22.40
CA ASP A 49 -16.26 10.91 -22.09
C ASP A 49 -14.93 10.14 -22.18
N ILE A 50 -14.80 9.12 -21.34
CA ILE A 50 -13.69 8.16 -21.31
C ILE A 50 -14.25 6.81 -21.78
N SER A 51 -13.88 6.42 -23.01
CA SER A 51 -14.36 5.19 -23.64
C SER A 51 -13.95 3.94 -22.88
N PHE A 52 -14.90 3.02 -22.68
CA PHE A 52 -14.64 1.72 -22.03
C PHE A 52 -13.63 0.87 -22.81
N ASP A 53 -13.70 0.83 -24.12
CA ASP A 53 -12.81 0.01 -24.92
C ASP A 53 -11.34 0.43 -24.80
N GLU A 54 -11.06 1.75 -24.89
CA GLU A 54 -9.71 2.27 -24.69
C GLU A 54 -9.24 2.06 -23.23
N PHE A 55 -10.13 2.29 -22.30
CA PHE A 55 -9.83 2.13 -20.88
C PHE A 55 -9.47 0.68 -20.54
N ARG A 56 -10.26 -0.30 -21.03
CA ARG A 56 -10.02 -1.73 -20.82
C ARG A 56 -8.66 -2.17 -21.38
N ILE A 57 -8.26 -1.68 -22.55
CA ILE A 57 -6.94 -1.97 -23.13
C ILE A 57 -5.82 -1.46 -22.21
N LYS A 58 -5.96 -0.25 -21.69
CA LYS A 58 -4.98 0.34 -20.77
C LYS A 58 -4.89 -0.44 -19.45
N VAL A 59 -6.04 -0.87 -18.90
CA VAL A 59 -6.08 -1.72 -17.70
C VAL A 59 -5.34 -3.04 -17.94
N ALA A 60 -5.65 -3.74 -19.04
CA ALA A 60 -4.99 -5.00 -19.38
C ALA A 60 -3.47 -4.86 -19.57
N ASN A 61 -3.02 -3.76 -20.14
CA ASN A 61 -1.59 -3.47 -20.29
C ASN A 61 -0.94 -3.17 -18.93
N THR A 62 -1.63 -2.48 -18.04
CA THR A 62 -1.15 -2.18 -16.68
C THR A 62 -0.99 -3.46 -15.87
N GLU A 63 -1.95 -4.39 -15.93
CA GLU A 63 -1.88 -5.72 -15.31
C GLU A 63 -0.69 -6.54 -15.81
N LYS A 64 -0.48 -6.58 -17.14
CA LYS A 64 0.65 -7.32 -17.74
C LYS A 64 2.01 -6.77 -17.30
N ASN A 65 2.16 -5.47 -17.23
CA ASN A 65 3.41 -4.83 -16.84
C ASN A 65 3.73 -5.06 -15.34
N ALA A 66 2.72 -5.23 -14.51
CA ALA A 66 2.88 -5.52 -13.08
C ALA A 66 3.36 -6.97 -12.82
N GLN A 67 3.13 -7.92 -13.74
CA GLN A 67 3.53 -9.33 -13.59
C GLN A 67 5.04 -9.55 -13.46
N ASN A 68 5.86 -8.55 -13.74
CA ASN A 68 7.33 -8.61 -13.57
C ASN A 68 7.81 -8.47 -12.12
N GLY A 69 6.92 -8.56 -11.10
CA GLY A 69 7.32 -8.55 -9.69
C GLY A 69 6.20 -8.41 -8.66
N GLN A 70 5.04 -7.90 -9.02
CA GLN A 70 3.89 -7.78 -8.10
C GLN A 70 2.59 -8.16 -8.82
N GLN A 71 1.84 -9.09 -8.25
CA GLN A 71 0.47 -9.37 -8.73
C GLN A 71 -0.41 -8.15 -8.40
N MET A 72 -0.91 -7.49 -9.45
CA MET A 72 -1.89 -6.40 -9.35
C MET A 72 -3.26 -6.93 -9.72
N THR A 73 -4.28 -6.60 -8.92
CA THR A 73 -5.66 -6.98 -9.27
C THR A 73 -6.20 -6.10 -10.39
N SER A 74 -7.21 -6.59 -11.10
CA SER A 74 -7.88 -5.82 -12.17
C SER A 74 -8.45 -4.50 -11.66
N MET A 75 -8.96 -4.48 -10.43
CA MET A 75 -9.49 -3.26 -9.82
C MET A 75 -8.37 -2.27 -9.46
N GLN A 76 -7.22 -2.75 -8.97
CA GLN A 76 -6.07 -1.88 -8.70
C GLN A 76 -5.55 -1.26 -9.98
N ALA A 77 -5.44 -2.05 -11.07
CA ALA A 77 -5.08 -1.55 -12.39
C ALA A 77 -6.12 -0.53 -12.91
N SER A 78 -7.41 -0.83 -12.77
CA SER A 78 -8.51 0.08 -13.12
C SER A 78 -8.42 1.41 -12.35
N ASN A 79 -8.15 1.37 -11.04
CA ASN A 79 -7.98 2.57 -10.22
C ASN A 79 -6.76 3.41 -10.66
N GLN A 80 -5.67 2.76 -10.99
CA GLN A 80 -4.46 3.44 -11.48
C GLN A 80 -4.72 4.12 -12.83
N VAL A 81 -5.30 3.39 -13.78
CA VAL A 81 -5.64 3.90 -15.11
C VAL A 81 -6.65 5.03 -15.02
N TRP A 82 -7.71 4.89 -14.20
CA TRP A 82 -8.69 5.94 -13.98
C TRP A 82 -8.07 7.25 -13.49
N ASN A 83 -7.24 7.16 -12.46
CA ASN A 83 -6.55 8.34 -11.95
C ASN A 83 -5.67 9.01 -13.01
N GLN A 84 -5.04 8.23 -13.87
CA GLN A 84 -4.23 8.73 -14.98
C GLN A 84 -5.11 9.39 -16.05
N GLU A 85 -6.22 8.76 -16.46
CA GLU A 85 -7.13 9.33 -17.46
C GLU A 85 -7.74 10.64 -16.99
N VAL A 86 -8.21 10.71 -15.74
CA VAL A 86 -8.71 11.95 -15.14
C VAL A 86 -7.64 13.03 -15.16
N GLN A 87 -6.41 12.70 -14.76
CA GLN A 87 -5.31 13.66 -14.77
C GLN A 87 -4.99 14.16 -16.18
N VAL A 88 -4.93 13.26 -17.16
CA VAL A 88 -4.68 13.60 -18.56
C VAL A 88 -5.80 14.46 -19.15
N ALA A 89 -7.05 14.13 -18.86
CA ALA A 89 -8.22 14.90 -19.31
C ALA A 89 -8.20 16.34 -18.77
N LEU A 90 -7.93 16.51 -17.46
CA LEU A 90 -7.82 17.82 -16.82
C LEU A 90 -6.68 18.65 -17.39
N LEU A 91 -5.49 18.05 -17.56
CA LEU A 91 -4.33 18.72 -18.13
C LEU A 91 -4.56 19.13 -19.59
N ASN A 92 -5.15 18.25 -20.40
CA ASN A 92 -5.46 18.58 -21.80
C ASN A 92 -6.44 19.74 -21.92
N ALA A 93 -7.45 19.82 -21.04
CA ALA A 93 -8.37 20.96 -20.99
C ALA A 93 -7.62 22.28 -20.70
N GLU A 94 -6.68 22.28 -19.75
CA GLU A 94 -5.86 23.46 -19.44
C GLU A 94 -4.88 23.79 -20.58
N PHE A 95 -4.27 22.78 -21.24
CA PHE A 95 -3.42 23.01 -22.39
C PHE A 95 -4.18 23.65 -23.56
N GLU A 96 -5.39 23.19 -23.84
CA GLU A 96 -6.26 23.77 -24.87
C GLU A 96 -6.63 25.21 -24.53
N LYS A 97 -7.05 25.47 -23.28
CA LYS A 97 -7.44 26.80 -22.77
C LYS A 97 -6.30 27.82 -22.86
N LEU A 98 -5.07 27.38 -22.56
CA LEU A 98 -3.87 28.23 -22.59
C LEU A 98 -3.19 28.27 -23.95
N GLY A 99 -3.65 27.49 -24.93
CA GLY A 99 -3.05 27.41 -26.27
C GLY A 99 -1.66 26.79 -26.26
N ILE A 100 -1.34 25.92 -25.29
CA ILE A 100 -0.02 25.26 -25.19
C ILE A 100 0.15 24.29 -26.36
N ARG A 101 1.15 24.56 -27.22
CA ARG A 101 1.52 23.75 -28.38
C ARG A 101 2.97 23.33 -28.25
N VAL A 102 3.27 22.10 -28.67
CA VAL A 102 4.63 21.57 -28.70
C VAL A 102 4.95 21.08 -30.12
N GLY A 103 6.18 21.29 -30.53
CA GLY A 103 6.71 20.79 -31.79
C GLY A 103 7.77 19.72 -31.55
N GLU A 104 8.31 19.18 -32.64
CA GLU A 104 9.27 18.07 -32.65
C GLU A 104 10.45 18.28 -31.69
N LYS A 105 10.98 19.50 -31.59
CA LYS A 105 12.10 19.81 -30.69
C LYS A 105 11.74 19.56 -29.21
N HIS A 106 10.53 19.91 -28.80
CA HIS A 106 10.07 19.70 -27.44
C HIS A 106 9.91 18.20 -27.13
N ILE A 107 9.41 17.44 -28.11
CA ILE A 107 9.24 15.98 -27.98
C ILE A 107 10.62 15.29 -27.87
N ILE A 108 11.60 15.71 -28.64
CA ILE A 108 12.97 15.21 -28.59
C ILE A 108 13.59 15.51 -27.19
N GLU A 109 13.41 16.73 -26.66
CA GLU A 109 13.89 17.05 -25.33
C GLU A 109 13.18 16.24 -24.24
N ALA A 110 11.88 15.96 -24.39
CA ALA A 110 11.14 15.06 -23.49
C ALA A 110 11.68 13.62 -23.53
N PHE A 111 12.14 13.13 -24.69
CA PHE A 111 12.82 11.83 -24.78
C PHE A 111 14.21 11.86 -24.10
N LYS A 112 14.99 12.92 -24.30
CA LYS A 112 16.30 13.07 -23.67
C LYS A 112 16.23 13.15 -22.15
N SER A 113 15.20 13.80 -21.64
CA SER A 113 14.99 13.98 -20.19
C SER A 113 14.44 12.73 -19.51
N ASP A 114 13.89 11.77 -20.23
CA ASP A 114 13.42 10.51 -19.69
C ASP A 114 14.60 9.58 -19.37
N PRO A 115 14.79 9.20 -18.08
CA PRO A 115 15.92 8.35 -17.69
C PRO A 115 15.95 6.99 -18.41
N ASN A 116 14.78 6.42 -18.72
CA ASN A 116 14.67 5.12 -19.37
C ASN A 116 14.98 5.18 -20.87
N ILE A 117 14.86 6.35 -21.49
CA ILE A 117 15.10 6.56 -22.91
C ILE A 117 16.42 7.31 -23.13
N GLY A 118 16.55 8.48 -22.54
CA GLY A 118 17.67 9.38 -22.77
C GLY A 118 19.01 8.90 -22.24
N GLN A 119 19.02 7.98 -21.24
CA GLN A 119 20.22 7.36 -20.67
C GLN A 119 20.42 5.91 -21.10
N ASN A 120 19.51 5.34 -21.89
CA ASN A 120 19.61 3.97 -22.37
C ASN A 120 20.72 3.85 -23.42
N GLN A 121 21.72 3.02 -23.15
CA GLN A 121 22.89 2.84 -24.02
C GLN A 121 22.53 2.44 -25.46
N MET A 122 21.40 1.74 -25.67
CA MET A 122 20.92 1.36 -26.99
C MET A 122 20.56 2.58 -27.87
N PHE A 123 20.17 3.69 -27.25
CA PHE A 123 19.72 4.89 -27.92
C PHE A 123 20.75 6.03 -27.90
N LEU A 124 21.97 5.76 -27.40
CA LEU A 124 23.05 6.75 -27.38
C LEU A 124 23.95 6.64 -28.62
N ASN A 125 24.44 7.78 -29.08
CA ASN A 125 25.49 7.85 -30.13
C ASN A 125 26.88 7.61 -29.50
N ALA A 126 27.93 7.62 -30.33
CA ALA A 126 29.30 7.42 -29.89
C ALA A 126 29.79 8.49 -28.88
N ALA A 127 29.15 9.65 -28.82
CA ALA A 127 29.45 10.73 -27.87
C ALA A 127 28.61 10.61 -26.59
N GLY A 128 27.87 9.52 -26.36
CA GLY A 128 27.05 9.30 -25.18
C GLY A 128 25.78 10.17 -25.12
N LYS A 129 25.34 10.73 -26.24
CA LYS A 129 24.13 11.56 -26.32
C LYS A 129 23.00 10.79 -27.00
N PHE A 130 21.76 11.05 -26.60
CA PHE A 130 20.55 10.47 -27.19
C PHE A 130 20.52 10.71 -28.71
N ASP A 131 20.27 9.65 -29.48
CA ASP A 131 20.17 9.63 -30.95
C ASP A 131 18.75 9.20 -31.34
N LEU A 132 17.99 10.15 -31.87
CA LEU A 132 16.61 9.94 -32.29
C LEU A 132 16.49 8.88 -33.39
N ASN A 133 17.50 8.78 -34.31
CA ASN A 133 17.45 7.80 -35.38
C ASN A 133 17.59 6.39 -34.84
N LYS A 134 18.56 6.14 -33.95
CA LYS A 134 18.69 4.86 -33.26
C LYS A 134 17.43 4.48 -32.50
N PHE A 135 16.80 5.46 -31.85
CA PHE A 135 15.54 5.24 -31.13
C PHE A 135 14.41 4.85 -32.10
N LYS A 136 14.25 5.57 -33.19
CA LYS A 136 13.23 5.26 -34.21
C LYS A 136 13.51 3.93 -34.94
N ASP A 137 14.77 3.62 -35.25
CA ASP A 137 15.17 2.39 -35.91
C ASP A 137 14.90 1.16 -35.08
N TYR A 138 15.13 1.23 -33.74
CA TYR A 138 14.75 0.17 -32.83
C TYR A 138 13.29 -0.26 -32.98
N PHE A 139 12.35 0.70 -33.05
CA PHE A 139 10.95 0.39 -33.24
C PHE A 139 10.56 -0.16 -34.61
N LYS A 140 11.39 0.01 -35.64
CA LYS A 140 11.17 -0.62 -36.94
C LYS A 140 11.42 -2.13 -36.90
N GLU A 141 12.30 -2.59 -36.00
CA GLU A 141 12.73 -3.99 -35.89
C GLU A 141 11.87 -4.80 -34.91
N VAL A 142 11.08 -4.14 -34.03
CA VAL A 142 10.26 -4.79 -33.02
C VAL A 142 8.85 -5.07 -33.55
N PRO A 143 8.24 -6.23 -33.27
CA PRO A 143 6.83 -6.49 -33.57
C PRO A 143 5.91 -5.41 -32.98
N ASN A 144 5.00 -4.87 -33.77
CA ASN A 144 4.13 -3.73 -33.42
C ASN A 144 4.89 -2.44 -33.01
N GLY A 145 6.20 -2.34 -33.33
CA GLY A 145 7.03 -1.25 -32.86
C GLY A 145 6.58 0.13 -33.33
N MET A 146 6.04 0.26 -34.52
CA MET A 146 5.51 1.56 -34.98
C MET A 146 4.31 2.06 -34.18
N GLN A 147 3.46 1.17 -33.67
CA GLN A 147 2.39 1.53 -32.75
C GLN A 147 2.95 1.95 -31.41
N MET A 148 3.94 1.20 -30.91
CA MET A 148 4.66 1.55 -29.68
C MET A 148 5.36 2.90 -29.79
N LEU A 149 6.02 3.19 -30.91
CA LEU A 149 6.66 4.49 -31.15
C LEU A 149 5.65 5.64 -31.11
N LYS A 150 4.49 5.46 -31.74
CA LYS A 150 3.41 6.47 -31.73
C LYS A 150 2.89 6.73 -30.31
N GLU A 151 2.80 5.70 -29.48
CA GLU A 151 2.42 5.86 -28.06
C GLU A 151 3.52 6.58 -27.27
N GLN A 152 4.79 6.26 -27.52
CA GLN A 152 5.93 6.97 -26.91
C GLN A 152 5.96 8.45 -27.30
N GLU A 153 5.72 8.75 -28.57
CA GLU A 153 5.63 10.13 -29.07
C GLU A 153 4.46 10.90 -28.40
N LYS A 154 3.29 10.26 -28.24
CA LYS A 154 2.12 10.84 -27.56
C LYS A 154 2.43 11.11 -26.06
N ASN A 155 3.11 10.19 -25.41
CA ASN A 155 3.52 10.37 -24.02
C ASN A 155 4.56 11.48 -23.85
N ALA A 156 5.53 11.56 -24.78
CA ALA A 156 6.53 12.63 -24.80
C ALA A 156 5.90 13.99 -25.10
N GLU A 157 4.91 14.05 -25.99
CA GLU A 157 4.12 15.26 -26.25
C GLU A 157 3.39 15.75 -25.00
N LEU A 158 2.70 14.85 -24.31
CA LEU A 158 1.98 15.14 -23.04
C LEU A 158 2.96 15.66 -21.99
N ARG A 159 4.11 15.01 -21.84
CA ARG A 159 5.17 15.41 -20.89
C ARG A 159 5.70 16.80 -21.22
N ALA A 160 6.00 17.05 -22.48
CA ALA A 160 6.49 18.36 -22.91
C ALA A 160 5.47 19.48 -22.64
N LYS A 161 4.18 19.24 -22.92
CA LYS A 161 3.10 20.18 -22.58
C LYS A 161 3.00 20.42 -21.08
N TYR A 162 3.10 19.34 -20.28
CA TYR A 162 3.08 19.42 -18.83
C TYR A 162 4.26 20.25 -18.28
N GLU A 163 5.45 20.07 -18.81
CA GLU A 163 6.63 20.85 -18.38
C GLU A 163 6.47 22.33 -18.69
N ILE A 164 5.92 22.68 -19.87
CA ILE A 164 5.61 24.07 -20.21
C ILE A 164 4.58 24.62 -19.24
N TYR A 165 3.49 23.89 -18.98
CA TYR A 165 2.43 24.29 -18.05
C TYR A 165 2.95 24.50 -16.64
N ASN A 166 3.72 23.54 -16.12
CA ASN A 166 4.36 23.63 -14.80
C ASN A 166 5.35 24.79 -14.71
N SER A 167 6.08 25.07 -15.79
CA SER A 167 6.99 26.21 -15.88
C SER A 167 6.23 27.54 -15.88
N LEU A 168 5.08 27.63 -16.54
CA LEU A 168 4.20 28.79 -16.52
C LEU A 168 3.66 29.03 -15.12
N ILE A 169 3.17 27.99 -14.44
CA ILE A 169 2.71 28.08 -13.06
C ILE A 169 3.82 28.57 -12.15
N LYS A 170 5.00 27.94 -12.19
CA LYS A 170 6.14 28.33 -11.36
C LYS A 170 6.67 29.73 -11.70
N GLY A 171 6.64 30.08 -12.98
CA GLY A 171 7.02 31.42 -13.46
C GLY A 171 6.06 32.51 -13.02
N GLY A 172 4.77 32.19 -12.93
CA GLY A 172 3.73 33.07 -12.40
C GLY A 172 3.78 33.24 -10.89
N MET A 173 4.48 32.37 -10.16
CA MET A 173 4.68 32.47 -8.72
C MET A 173 5.82 33.45 -8.42
N TYR A 174 5.46 34.69 -8.17
CA TYR A 174 6.39 35.73 -7.74
C TYR A 174 6.02 36.21 -6.34
N ALA A 175 6.99 36.79 -5.67
CA ALA A 175 6.77 37.45 -4.38
C ALA A 175 7.14 38.93 -4.50
N THR A 176 6.34 39.80 -3.91
CA THR A 176 6.51 41.23 -3.95
C THR A 176 7.46 41.71 -2.85
N GLN A 177 7.95 42.96 -2.98
CA GLN A 177 8.70 43.64 -1.91
C GLN A 177 7.90 43.72 -0.60
N THR A 178 6.58 43.91 -0.72
CA THR A 178 5.69 43.99 0.46
C THR A 178 5.57 42.62 1.16
N GLU A 179 5.47 41.51 0.41
CA GLU A 179 5.45 40.17 0.98
C GLU A 179 6.80 39.81 1.62
N GLY A 180 7.91 40.16 0.97
CA GLY A 180 9.24 39.98 1.56
C GLY A 180 9.41 40.79 2.86
N LYS A 181 8.94 42.04 2.88
CA LYS A 181 8.90 42.87 4.09
C LYS A 181 8.03 42.23 5.18
N PHE A 182 6.82 41.78 4.82
CA PHE A 182 5.93 41.11 5.76
C PHE A 182 6.55 39.83 6.34
N LYS A 183 7.22 39.03 5.50
CA LYS A 183 7.94 37.83 5.94
C LYS A 183 9.07 38.16 6.91
N TYR A 184 9.85 39.21 6.60
CA TYR A 184 10.89 39.73 7.51
C TYR A 184 10.29 40.14 8.85
N GLU A 185 9.23 40.94 8.83
CA GLU A 185 8.55 41.41 10.04
C GLU A 185 7.94 40.26 10.83
N ALA A 186 7.36 39.26 10.16
CA ALA A 186 6.78 38.07 10.79
C ALA A 186 7.81 37.19 11.50
N GLU A 187 9.03 37.09 10.94
CA GLU A 187 10.14 36.34 11.54
C GLU A 187 10.90 37.10 12.62
N SER A 188 10.95 38.45 12.49
CA SER A 188 11.92 39.27 13.25
C SER A 188 11.29 40.17 14.31
N ASN A 189 10.01 40.60 14.10
CA ASN A 189 9.30 41.33 15.15
C ASN A 189 8.99 40.42 16.32
N LYS A 190 9.20 40.92 17.52
CA LYS A 190 8.99 40.14 18.74
C LYS A 190 7.95 40.78 19.63
N VAL A 191 7.18 39.94 20.31
CA VAL A 191 6.20 40.41 21.31
C VAL A 191 6.38 39.69 22.63
N ASN A 192 6.33 40.49 23.70
CA ASN A 192 6.33 40.01 25.09
C ASN A 192 4.98 40.37 25.71
N PHE A 193 4.35 39.41 26.33
CA PHE A 193 3.05 39.62 26.99
C PHE A 193 2.86 38.68 28.19
N ASP A 194 2.13 39.15 29.17
CA ASP A 194 1.56 38.29 30.20
C ASP A 194 0.19 37.79 29.75
N PHE A 195 -0.13 36.60 30.19
CA PHE A 195 -1.41 36.01 29.86
C PHE A 195 -1.99 35.13 30.95
N VAL A 196 -3.28 35.01 30.93
CA VAL A 196 -4.04 34.01 31.68
C VAL A 196 -4.70 33.09 30.66
N MET A 197 -4.51 31.79 30.82
CA MET A 197 -5.15 30.75 30.01
C MET A 197 -6.05 29.90 30.89
N VAL A 198 -7.31 29.77 30.47
CA VAL A 198 -8.21 28.76 31.03
C VAL A 198 -8.39 27.68 29.98
N PRO A 199 -7.86 26.46 30.20
CA PRO A 199 -7.88 25.39 29.21
C PRO A 199 -9.30 24.84 29.02
N PHE A 200 -9.60 24.33 27.82
CA PHE A 200 -10.90 23.71 27.54
C PHE A 200 -11.17 22.50 28.43
N SER A 201 -10.14 21.82 28.95
CA SER A 201 -10.26 20.71 29.89
C SER A 201 -10.87 21.12 31.24
N SER A 202 -10.87 22.41 31.57
CA SER A 202 -11.53 22.93 32.81
C SER A 202 -13.07 22.81 32.78
N VAL A 203 -13.64 22.64 31.58
CA VAL A 203 -15.07 22.42 31.39
C VAL A 203 -15.26 20.95 30.99
N LYS A 204 -16.04 20.20 31.76
CA LYS A 204 -16.31 18.79 31.47
C LYS A 204 -17.09 18.65 30.15
N ASP A 205 -16.82 17.60 29.40
CA ASP A 205 -17.53 17.28 28.16
C ASP A 205 -19.03 17.06 28.38
N SER A 206 -19.41 16.52 29.53
CA SER A 206 -20.80 16.34 29.95
C SER A 206 -21.59 17.66 30.04
N ASP A 207 -20.91 18.78 30.27
CA ASP A 207 -21.53 20.10 30.45
C ASP A 207 -21.80 20.81 29.12
N VAL A 208 -21.32 20.26 28.01
CA VAL A 208 -21.48 20.80 26.67
C VAL A 208 -21.98 19.70 25.71
N LYS A 209 -23.27 19.71 25.46
CA LYS A 209 -23.87 18.79 24.48
C LYS A 209 -23.84 19.42 23.09
N VAL A 210 -23.48 18.62 22.09
CA VAL A 210 -23.53 18.97 20.66
C VAL A 210 -24.66 18.17 20.04
N THR A 211 -25.57 18.85 19.35
CA THR A 211 -26.72 18.21 18.68
C THR A 211 -26.39 17.90 17.22
N ASP A 212 -27.20 17.03 16.62
CA ASP A 212 -27.07 16.63 15.22
C ASP A 212 -27.32 17.80 14.27
N GLU A 213 -28.24 18.72 14.66
CA GLU A 213 -28.51 19.94 13.90
C GLU A 213 -27.31 20.87 13.87
N GLU A 214 -26.56 20.97 14.97
CA GLU A 214 -25.35 21.78 15.05
C GLU A 214 -24.24 21.22 14.18
N ILE A 215 -24.08 19.90 14.19
CA ILE A 215 -23.12 19.20 13.30
C ILE A 215 -23.51 19.44 11.85
N THR A 216 -24.77 19.22 11.50
CA THR A 216 -25.29 19.43 10.14
C THR A 216 -25.09 20.88 9.69
N THR A 217 -25.39 21.83 10.55
CA THR A 217 -25.19 23.26 10.27
C THR A 217 -23.72 23.58 10.01
N TYR A 218 -22.81 23.05 10.83
CA TYR A 218 -21.38 23.23 10.64
C TYR A 218 -20.90 22.62 9.30
N MET A 219 -21.34 21.42 8.98
CA MET A 219 -20.99 20.75 7.70
C MET A 219 -21.45 21.57 6.50
N LYS A 220 -22.68 22.12 6.53
CA LYS A 220 -23.21 22.99 5.47
C LYS A 220 -22.37 24.25 5.25
N THR A 221 -21.76 24.82 6.29
CA THR A 221 -20.83 25.96 6.15
C THR A 221 -19.52 25.59 5.46
N LYS A 222 -19.22 24.30 5.36
CA LYS A 222 -18.00 23.74 4.77
C LYS A 222 -18.31 22.56 3.86
N GLU A 223 -19.35 22.67 3.06
CA GLU A 223 -19.93 21.62 2.24
C GLU A 223 -18.87 20.87 1.40
N LYS A 224 -17.96 21.60 0.74
CA LYS A 224 -16.87 20.97 -0.05
C LYS A 224 -16.01 20.00 0.78
N LYS A 225 -15.80 20.29 2.08
CA LYS A 225 -15.01 19.42 2.98
C LYS A 225 -15.76 18.15 3.43
N PHE A 226 -17.09 18.26 3.51
CA PHE A 226 -17.96 17.19 4.01
C PHE A 226 -18.79 16.55 2.91
N LYS A 227 -18.33 16.65 1.65
CA LYS A 227 -18.94 15.96 0.52
C LYS A 227 -18.57 14.48 0.60
N SER A 228 -19.55 13.59 0.43
CA SER A 228 -19.37 12.14 0.43
C SER A 228 -19.92 11.53 -0.86
N GLU A 229 -19.24 10.53 -1.38
CA GLU A 229 -19.78 9.68 -2.44
C GLU A 229 -20.83 8.73 -1.87
N GLU A 230 -21.68 8.18 -2.76
CA GLU A 230 -22.63 7.15 -2.36
C GLU A 230 -21.91 5.98 -1.71
N SER A 231 -22.43 5.52 -0.57
CA SER A 231 -21.82 4.42 0.17
C SER A 231 -22.86 3.53 0.85
N ARG A 232 -22.43 2.34 1.23
CA ARG A 232 -23.21 1.34 1.95
C ARG A 232 -22.57 1.02 3.29
N GLU A 233 -23.42 0.73 4.27
CA GLU A 233 -23.00 0.14 5.53
C GLU A 233 -23.59 -1.26 5.65
N LEU A 234 -22.75 -2.22 5.99
CA LEU A 234 -23.16 -3.60 6.13
C LEU A 234 -22.65 -4.17 7.46
N ASP A 235 -23.43 -5.05 8.06
CA ASP A 235 -22.94 -5.95 9.10
C ASP A 235 -22.72 -7.32 8.48
N TYR A 236 -21.64 -8.01 8.85
CA TYR A 236 -21.38 -9.33 8.31
C TYR A 236 -20.83 -10.31 9.35
N VAL A 237 -21.04 -11.58 9.08
CA VAL A 237 -20.49 -12.69 9.85
C VAL A 237 -19.65 -13.54 8.92
N LEU A 238 -18.48 -13.97 9.38
CA LEU A 238 -17.65 -14.95 8.72
C LEU A 238 -17.76 -16.29 9.43
N ILE A 239 -18.26 -17.31 8.73
CA ILE A 239 -18.21 -18.70 9.13
C ILE A 239 -17.02 -19.32 8.40
N SER A 240 -15.90 -19.45 9.11
CA SER A 240 -14.62 -19.87 8.52
C SER A 240 -14.59 -21.35 8.21
N GLU A 241 -14.02 -21.73 7.06
CA GLU A 241 -13.67 -23.10 6.70
C GLU A 241 -12.40 -23.54 7.46
N LYS A 242 -12.59 -23.87 8.73
CA LYS A 242 -11.50 -24.40 9.55
C LYS A 242 -11.66 -25.90 9.75
N PRO A 243 -10.57 -26.67 9.73
CA PRO A 243 -10.59 -28.06 10.09
C PRO A 243 -11.18 -28.26 11.50
N SER A 244 -11.94 -29.33 11.68
CA SER A 244 -12.43 -29.72 13.00
C SER A 244 -11.35 -30.52 13.75
N ALA A 245 -11.50 -30.67 15.07
CA ALA A 245 -10.62 -31.52 15.86
C ALA A 245 -10.61 -33.00 15.37
N ALA A 246 -11.71 -33.45 14.73
CA ALA A 246 -11.78 -34.77 14.14
C ALA A 246 -10.89 -34.84 12.87
N ASP A 247 -10.90 -33.82 12.04
CA ASP A 247 -10.05 -33.74 10.83
C ASP A 247 -8.58 -33.72 11.23
N GLU A 248 -8.22 -32.91 12.23
CA GLU A 248 -6.85 -32.88 12.76
C GLU A 248 -6.42 -34.25 13.28
N ALA A 249 -7.27 -34.95 14.04
CA ALA A 249 -6.99 -36.27 14.57
C ALA A 249 -6.84 -37.33 13.45
N GLU A 250 -7.65 -37.22 12.39
CA GLU A 250 -7.57 -38.11 11.24
C GLU A 250 -6.27 -37.90 10.45
N ILE A 251 -5.90 -36.68 10.15
CA ILE A 251 -4.62 -36.37 9.46
C ILE A 251 -3.44 -36.86 10.30
N LYS A 252 -3.45 -36.59 11.61
CA LYS A 252 -2.43 -37.09 12.53
C LYS A 252 -2.31 -38.59 12.47
N LYS A 253 -3.44 -39.31 12.52
CA LYS A 253 -3.49 -40.76 12.42
C LYS A 253 -2.93 -41.26 11.08
N ASN A 254 -3.26 -40.59 9.97
CA ASN A 254 -2.75 -40.92 8.65
C ASN A 254 -1.24 -40.73 8.57
N VAL A 255 -0.71 -39.64 9.12
CA VAL A 255 0.72 -39.36 9.21
C VAL A 255 1.43 -40.39 10.07
N ASP A 256 0.85 -40.77 11.24
CA ASP A 256 1.40 -41.82 12.12
C ASP A 256 1.43 -43.20 11.42
N ALA A 257 0.41 -43.51 10.62
CA ALA A 257 0.35 -44.76 9.90
C ALA A 257 1.46 -44.94 8.85
N LEU A 258 2.02 -43.87 8.33
CA LEU A 258 3.15 -43.88 7.38
C LEU A 258 4.46 -44.38 8.00
N LEU A 259 4.56 -44.42 9.32
CA LEU A 259 5.76 -44.90 10.02
C LEU A 259 5.98 -46.39 9.82
N LEU A 260 4.91 -47.17 9.66
CA LEU A 260 4.93 -48.64 9.58
C LEU A 260 4.65 -49.15 8.17
N PRO A 261 5.10 -50.35 7.82
CA PRO A 261 4.70 -50.97 6.56
C PRO A 261 3.21 -51.13 6.45
N SER A 262 2.68 -50.91 5.25
CA SER A 262 1.26 -51.10 4.92
C SER A 262 1.10 -52.09 3.77
N VAL A 263 -0.08 -52.72 3.69
CA VAL A 263 -0.45 -53.62 2.59
C VAL A 263 -1.44 -52.91 1.68
N ARG A 264 -1.11 -52.78 0.40
CA ARG A 264 -1.97 -52.16 -0.60
C ARG A 264 -2.28 -53.15 -1.73
N TYR A 265 -3.57 -53.22 -2.07
CA TYR A 265 -3.98 -54.01 -3.21
C TYR A 265 -3.57 -53.36 -4.53
N ASN A 266 -2.74 -54.07 -5.33
CA ASN A 266 -2.32 -53.60 -6.64
C ASN A 266 -3.33 -54.14 -7.70
N LYS A 267 -4.04 -53.18 -8.33
CA LYS A 267 -5.07 -53.50 -9.34
C LYS A 267 -4.48 -54.08 -10.63
N GLU A 268 -3.21 -53.79 -10.95
CA GLU A 268 -2.55 -54.28 -12.16
C GLU A 268 -2.09 -55.74 -12.03
N THR A 269 -1.57 -56.09 -10.85
CA THR A 269 -1.05 -57.42 -10.58
C THR A 269 -2.07 -58.34 -9.93
N GLY A 270 -3.22 -57.81 -9.45
CA GLY A 270 -4.23 -58.56 -8.71
C GLY A 270 -3.73 -59.09 -7.35
N LYS A 271 -2.65 -58.59 -6.82
CA LYS A 271 -2.01 -59.04 -5.57
C LYS A 271 -1.90 -57.89 -4.56
N ASN A 272 -1.70 -58.27 -3.30
CA ASN A 272 -1.37 -57.35 -2.25
C ASN A 272 0.14 -57.09 -2.23
N ASP A 273 0.54 -55.85 -2.45
CA ASP A 273 1.92 -55.41 -2.32
C ASP A 273 2.17 -54.84 -0.90
N THR A 274 3.29 -55.22 -0.31
CA THR A 274 3.73 -54.61 0.97
C THR A 274 4.56 -53.36 0.67
N ILE A 275 4.04 -52.21 1.06
CA ILE A 275 4.70 -50.89 0.95
C ILE A 275 5.52 -50.70 2.23
N GLN A 276 6.79 -50.38 2.10
CA GLN A 276 7.65 -50.08 3.24
C GLN A 276 7.13 -48.84 3.99
N GLY A 277 7.29 -48.83 5.31
CA GLY A 277 7.00 -47.64 6.12
C GLY A 277 8.20 -46.68 6.12
N PHE A 278 7.96 -45.44 6.51
CA PHE A 278 8.96 -44.38 6.51
C PHE A 278 10.20 -44.68 7.35
N ARG A 279 10.07 -45.57 8.37
CA ARG A 279 11.22 -46.05 9.17
C ARG A 279 12.22 -46.87 8.36
N THR A 280 11.73 -47.68 7.45
CA THR A 280 12.52 -48.69 6.75
C THR A 280 12.76 -48.39 5.28
N VAL A 281 12.09 -47.42 4.71
CA VAL A 281 12.27 -47.05 3.32
C VAL A 281 13.70 -46.56 3.04
N THR A 282 14.24 -46.99 1.92
CA THR A 282 15.59 -46.63 1.45
C THR A 282 15.54 -45.41 0.53
N ASP A 283 14.57 -45.34 -0.37
CA ASP A 283 14.35 -44.17 -1.20
C ASP A 283 13.42 -43.18 -0.50
N ASN A 284 14.05 -42.26 0.24
CA ASN A 284 13.32 -41.25 0.99
C ASN A 284 12.68 -40.19 0.09
N ALA A 285 13.23 -39.90 -1.10
CA ALA A 285 12.70 -38.88 -2.00
C ALA A 285 11.39 -39.36 -2.63
N ASP A 286 11.39 -40.57 -3.20
CA ASP A 286 10.16 -41.13 -3.79
C ASP A 286 9.08 -41.32 -2.74
N PHE A 287 9.45 -41.78 -1.53
CA PHE A 287 8.47 -41.99 -0.45
C PHE A 287 7.83 -40.66 -0.01
N VAL A 288 8.61 -39.58 0.17
CA VAL A 288 8.12 -38.26 0.51
C VAL A 288 7.22 -37.73 -0.60
N ASN A 289 7.69 -37.78 -1.86
CA ASN A 289 6.89 -37.29 -3.00
C ASN A 289 5.56 -38.04 -3.20
N ALA A 290 5.47 -39.29 -2.76
CA ALA A 290 4.24 -40.09 -2.85
C ALA A 290 3.26 -39.86 -1.67
N ASN A 291 3.71 -39.32 -0.52
CA ASN A 291 2.92 -39.27 0.72
C ASN A 291 2.86 -37.88 1.35
N SER A 292 3.41 -36.84 0.70
CA SER A 292 3.51 -35.48 1.23
C SER A 292 2.89 -34.48 0.26
N ASP A 293 2.22 -33.48 0.79
CA ASP A 293 1.73 -32.34 0.00
C ASP A 293 2.83 -31.34 -0.36
N ILE A 294 3.99 -31.45 0.32
CA ILE A 294 5.19 -30.66 0.01
C ILE A 294 6.24 -31.63 -0.59
N PRO A 295 6.76 -31.35 -1.80
CA PRO A 295 7.77 -32.20 -2.43
C PRO A 295 9.03 -32.32 -1.59
N PHE A 296 9.79 -33.42 -1.79
CA PHE A 296 11.08 -33.63 -1.16
C PHE A 296 12.06 -32.53 -1.54
N ASP A 297 12.65 -31.91 -0.51
CA ASP A 297 13.74 -30.95 -0.66
C ASP A 297 15.07 -31.59 -0.25
N SER A 298 15.99 -31.67 -1.20
CA SER A 298 17.33 -32.23 -0.99
C SER A 298 18.34 -31.26 -0.38
N THR A 299 17.95 -30.01 -0.14
CA THR A 299 18.85 -28.97 0.36
C THR A 299 19.20 -29.14 1.83
N TYR A 300 20.35 -28.58 2.21
CA TYR A 300 20.77 -28.51 3.60
C TYR A 300 20.18 -27.27 4.25
N ILE A 301 19.46 -27.44 5.37
CA ILE A 301 18.73 -26.43 6.09
C ILE A 301 19.50 -26.07 7.36
N SER A 302 19.78 -24.79 7.59
CA SER A 302 20.42 -24.32 8.83
C SER A 302 19.42 -24.30 9.99
N LYS A 303 19.91 -24.35 11.23
CA LYS A 303 19.05 -24.36 12.44
C LYS A 303 18.05 -23.24 12.48
N GLN A 304 18.45 -22.05 12.05
CA GLN A 304 17.58 -20.86 12.04
C GLN A 304 16.43 -20.90 11.02
N ASP A 305 16.56 -21.74 9.98
CA ASP A 305 15.55 -21.91 8.93
C ASP A 305 14.57 -23.06 9.24
N LEU A 306 14.81 -23.82 10.32
CA LEU A 306 13.91 -24.84 10.82
C LEU A 306 12.75 -24.21 11.62
N PRO A 307 11.59 -24.91 11.75
CA PRO A 307 10.49 -24.44 12.59
C PRO A 307 10.99 -24.20 14.01
N ALA A 308 10.81 -22.97 14.53
CA ALA A 308 11.44 -22.52 15.77
C ALA A 308 11.15 -23.44 16.99
N GLU A 309 9.91 -23.93 17.11
CA GLU A 309 9.48 -24.80 18.20
C GLU A 309 10.13 -26.21 18.15
N HIS A 310 10.60 -26.63 16.97
CA HIS A 310 11.16 -27.96 16.73
C HIS A 310 12.60 -27.93 16.23
N ALA A 311 13.20 -26.72 16.15
CA ALA A 311 14.51 -26.53 15.53
C ALA A 311 15.62 -27.31 16.23
N GLU A 312 15.58 -27.42 17.56
CA GLU A 312 16.59 -28.15 18.34
C GLU A 312 16.55 -29.64 18.03
N GLN A 313 15.36 -30.25 18.06
CA GLN A 313 15.16 -31.67 17.82
C GLN A 313 15.50 -32.03 16.36
N LEU A 314 15.04 -31.24 15.40
CA LEU A 314 15.30 -31.46 13.99
C LEU A 314 16.76 -31.26 13.61
N PHE A 315 17.43 -30.29 14.20
CA PHE A 315 18.83 -30.01 13.94
C PHE A 315 19.76 -31.08 14.51
N ASN A 316 19.39 -31.69 15.64
CA ASN A 316 20.15 -32.75 16.28
C ASN A 316 19.65 -34.15 15.93
N LEU A 317 18.72 -34.29 14.97
CA LEU A 317 18.15 -35.58 14.57
C LEU A 317 19.22 -36.46 13.87
N PRO A 318 19.55 -37.64 14.43
CA PRO A 318 20.53 -38.56 13.81
C PRO A 318 20.05 -39.07 12.45
N ALA A 319 20.99 -39.42 11.58
CA ALA A 319 20.65 -40.03 10.31
C ALA A 319 19.91 -41.37 10.50
N GLY A 320 18.78 -41.51 9.82
CA GLY A 320 17.88 -42.67 9.92
C GLY A 320 16.79 -42.53 11.01
N GLU A 321 16.99 -41.71 12.00
CA GLU A 321 15.98 -41.46 13.04
C GLU A 321 14.86 -40.55 12.57
N ILE A 322 13.67 -40.68 13.18
CA ILE A 322 12.48 -39.92 12.83
C ILE A 322 12.01 -39.09 14.02
N TYR A 323 11.66 -37.84 13.75
CA TYR A 323 11.03 -36.93 14.68
C TYR A 323 9.62 -36.57 14.21
N GLY A 324 8.66 -36.61 15.11
CA GLY A 324 7.25 -36.28 14.86
C GLY A 324 6.27 -37.41 15.22
N PRO A 325 4.97 -37.26 14.93
CA PRO A 325 4.40 -36.09 14.19
C PRO A 325 4.47 -34.80 14.99
N TYR A 326 4.77 -33.70 14.29
CA TYR A 326 4.76 -32.35 14.85
C TYR A 326 4.01 -31.40 13.91
N MET A 327 3.55 -30.28 14.46
CA MET A 327 2.84 -29.25 13.69
C MET A 327 3.84 -28.21 13.14
N LYS A 328 3.67 -27.86 11.86
CA LYS A 328 4.32 -26.72 11.23
C LYS A 328 3.25 -25.95 10.43
N ALA A 329 2.88 -24.79 10.91
CA ALA A 329 1.72 -24.04 10.37
C ALA A 329 0.46 -24.93 10.32
N ASN A 330 -0.11 -25.17 9.16
CA ASN A 330 -1.29 -26.02 8.96
C ASN A 330 -0.96 -27.43 8.42
N TYR A 331 0.23 -27.96 8.75
CA TYR A 331 0.67 -29.30 8.36
C TYR A 331 1.02 -30.14 9.58
N TYR A 332 0.66 -31.42 9.56
CA TYR A 332 1.33 -32.43 10.36
C TYR A 332 2.55 -32.97 9.62
N CYS A 333 3.68 -32.96 10.29
CA CYS A 333 4.97 -33.29 9.70
C CYS A 333 5.65 -34.48 10.40
N LEU A 334 6.29 -35.36 9.61
CA LEU A 334 7.27 -36.34 10.06
C LEU A 334 8.59 -36.06 9.36
N SER A 335 9.67 -35.92 10.11
CA SER A 335 11.00 -35.69 9.55
C SER A 335 11.95 -36.79 9.89
N LYS A 336 12.64 -37.35 8.88
CA LYS A 336 13.74 -38.34 9.00
C LYS A 336 15.07 -37.65 8.75
N GLY A 337 16.00 -37.79 9.65
CA GLY A 337 17.38 -37.31 9.48
C GLY A 337 18.07 -38.01 8.32
N LEU A 338 18.65 -37.26 7.38
CA LEU A 338 19.44 -37.81 6.27
C LEU A 338 20.94 -37.54 6.41
N GLY A 339 21.30 -36.56 7.23
CA GLY A 339 22.68 -36.22 7.49
C GLY A 339 22.89 -34.77 7.90
N ARG A 340 24.10 -34.48 8.37
CA ARG A 340 24.56 -33.16 8.79
C ARG A 340 25.80 -32.78 8.01
N LYS A 341 25.92 -31.54 7.62
CA LYS A 341 27.08 -30.99 6.93
C LYS A 341 27.63 -29.81 7.70
N ALA A 342 28.87 -29.93 8.18
CA ALA A 342 29.55 -28.81 8.83
C ALA A 342 29.85 -27.70 7.81
N GLY A 343 29.65 -26.44 8.21
CA GLY A 343 29.92 -25.30 7.36
C GLY A 343 29.12 -25.26 6.05
N ALA A 344 27.93 -25.84 6.03
CA ALA A 344 27.09 -25.92 4.82
C ALA A 344 26.60 -24.58 4.30
N LYS A 345 26.49 -23.57 5.15
CA LYS A 345 26.30 -22.14 4.80
C LYS A 345 27.47 -21.34 5.33
N ALA A 346 27.88 -20.34 4.59
CA ALA A 346 28.94 -19.42 5.00
C ALA A 346 28.46 -17.98 4.87
N LYS A 347 28.97 -17.14 5.75
CA LYS A 347 28.78 -15.71 5.73
C LYS A 347 30.10 -15.02 5.40
N ALA A 348 30.05 -14.04 4.52
CA ALA A 348 31.24 -13.29 4.14
C ALA A 348 30.90 -11.82 3.94
N SER A 349 31.90 -10.97 4.20
CA SER A 349 31.91 -9.58 3.75
C SER A 349 32.93 -9.41 2.65
N HIS A 350 32.67 -8.49 1.69
CA HIS A 350 33.62 -8.24 0.62
C HIS A 350 33.77 -6.76 0.26
N ILE A 351 34.91 -6.45 -0.36
CA ILE A 351 35.19 -5.18 -1.00
C ILE A 351 35.45 -5.48 -2.48
N LEU A 352 34.62 -4.96 -3.36
CA LEU A 352 34.80 -5.12 -4.81
C LEU A 352 35.52 -3.91 -5.38
N ILE A 353 36.61 -4.16 -6.12
CA ILE A 353 37.33 -3.16 -6.89
C ILE A 353 37.26 -3.55 -8.37
N SER A 354 36.38 -2.88 -9.09
CA SER A 354 36.15 -3.12 -10.53
C SER A 354 37.09 -2.31 -11.41
N TRP A 355 37.21 -2.66 -12.69
CA TRP A 355 37.93 -1.89 -13.73
C TRP A 355 37.08 -1.71 -14.98
N GLU A 356 37.55 -0.94 -15.95
CA GLU A 356 36.85 -0.78 -17.23
C GLU A 356 36.77 -2.12 -17.98
N GLY A 357 35.55 -2.49 -18.41
CA GLY A 357 35.27 -3.80 -19.05
C GLY A 357 34.67 -4.85 -18.13
N THR A 358 34.64 -4.65 -16.78
CA THR A 358 33.93 -5.59 -15.86
C THR A 358 32.42 -5.37 -15.89
N GLN A 359 31.66 -6.40 -15.50
CA GLN A 359 30.17 -6.41 -15.49
C GLN A 359 29.56 -5.71 -14.27
N VAL A 360 30.10 -4.57 -13.86
CA VAL A 360 29.60 -3.80 -12.71
C VAL A 360 28.92 -2.51 -13.24
N PRO A 361 27.60 -2.34 -13.02
CA PRO A 361 26.92 -1.11 -13.36
C PRO A 361 27.33 0.04 -12.40
N ASN A 362 27.29 1.28 -12.89
CA ASN A 362 27.49 2.50 -12.08
C ASN A 362 28.78 2.54 -11.26
N LYS A 363 29.92 2.23 -11.87
CA LYS A 363 31.23 2.27 -11.22
C LYS A 363 31.51 3.63 -10.61
N LYS A 364 31.99 3.67 -9.37
CA LYS A 364 32.35 4.91 -8.67
C LYS A 364 33.56 5.60 -9.29
N GLU A 365 34.51 4.84 -9.81
CA GLU A 365 35.76 5.34 -10.40
C GLU A 365 36.11 4.57 -11.68
N LYS A 366 36.60 5.26 -12.68
CA LYS A 366 37.20 4.67 -13.88
C LYS A 366 38.65 4.31 -13.58
N ARG A 367 39.04 3.05 -13.74
CA ARG A 367 40.42 2.59 -13.50
C ARG A 367 40.77 1.45 -14.47
N THR A 368 42.06 1.28 -14.76
CA THR A 368 42.56 0.10 -15.48
C THR A 368 42.60 -1.11 -14.55
N LYS A 369 42.84 -2.30 -15.14
CA LYS A 369 42.96 -3.53 -14.37
C LYS A 369 44.15 -3.47 -13.39
N GLU A 370 45.29 -2.90 -13.80
CA GLU A 370 46.49 -2.73 -12.98
C GLU A 370 46.24 -1.76 -11.81
N GLN A 371 45.54 -0.64 -12.06
CA GLN A 371 45.15 0.31 -11.01
C GLN A 371 44.18 -0.34 -10.02
N ALA A 372 43.22 -1.13 -10.49
CA ALA A 372 42.31 -1.86 -9.63
C ALA A 372 43.06 -2.90 -8.77
N LYS A 373 44.05 -3.60 -9.35
CA LYS A 373 44.87 -4.56 -8.62
C LYS A 373 45.68 -3.87 -7.52
N ALA A 374 46.38 -2.79 -7.82
CA ALA A 374 47.18 -2.04 -6.85
C ALA A 374 46.30 -1.51 -5.70
N LYS A 375 45.10 -0.99 -6.01
CA LYS A 375 44.12 -0.53 -4.98
C LYS A 375 43.63 -1.71 -4.14
N ALA A 376 43.31 -2.82 -4.75
CA ALA A 376 42.87 -4.03 -4.04
C ALA A 376 43.95 -4.62 -3.13
N ASP A 377 45.22 -4.67 -3.57
CA ASP A 377 46.35 -5.12 -2.77
C ASP A 377 46.60 -4.19 -1.55
N GLY A 378 46.50 -2.89 -1.75
CA GLY A 378 46.60 -1.92 -0.66
C GLY A 378 45.49 -2.06 0.38
N LEU A 379 44.23 -2.28 -0.06
CA LEU A 379 43.11 -2.50 0.83
C LEU A 379 43.19 -3.86 1.52
N LEU A 380 43.67 -4.92 0.83
CA LEU A 380 43.93 -6.22 1.44
C LEU A 380 44.91 -6.11 2.60
N ALA A 381 46.04 -5.40 2.39
CA ALA A 381 47.05 -5.19 3.44
C ALA A 381 46.45 -4.46 4.67
N GLN A 382 45.65 -3.43 4.44
CA GLN A 382 44.94 -2.72 5.51
C GLN A 382 43.94 -3.59 6.26
N ALA A 383 43.14 -4.37 5.52
CA ALA A 383 42.15 -5.27 6.11
C ALA A 383 42.80 -6.42 6.90
N GLN A 384 43.95 -6.95 6.44
CA GLN A 384 44.68 -7.96 7.15
C GLN A 384 45.37 -7.44 8.39
N ALA A 385 45.91 -6.18 8.34
CA ALA A 385 46.54 -5.54 9.49
C ALA A 385 45.51 -5.20 10.57
N ASN A 386 44.30 -4.79 10.20
CA ASN A 386 43.21 -4.49 11.12
C ASN A 386 41.87 -5.00 10.61
N PRO A 387 41.48 -6.26 10.87
CA PRO A 387 40.23 -6.83 10.42
C PRO A 387 38.98 -6.08 10.87
N GLY A 388 39.03 -5.38 12.01
CA GLY A 388 37.90 -4.56 12.52
C GLY A 388 37.55 -3.36 11.65
N MET A 389 38.48 -2.90 10.78
CA MET A 389 38.23 -1.81 9.84
C MET A 389 37.56 -2.28 8.54
N PHE A 390 37.33 -3.57 8.34
CA PHE A 390 36.83 -4.12 7.07
C PHE A 390 35.54 -3.45 6.62
N MET A 391 34.57 -3.29 7.53
CA MET A 391 33.30 -2.59 7.25
C MET A 391 33.51 -1.16 6.72
N MET A 392 34.37 -0.38 7.37
CA MET A 392 34.66 0.99 6.98
C MET A 392 35.38 1.05 5.62
N LEU A 393 36.32 0.14 5.39
CA LEU A 393 37.01 0.02 4.10
C LEU A 393 36.05 -0.34 2.98
N ALA A 394 35.08 -1.25 3.24
CA ALA A 394 34.04 -1.62 2.29
C ALA A 394 33.12 -0.42 1.96
N MET A 395 32.62 0.27 2.98
CA MET A 395 31.76 1.46 2.80
C MET A 395 32.43 2.56 1.96
N SER A 396 33.72 2.77 2.17
CA SER A 396 34.46 3.84 1.50
C SER A 396 34.94 3.49 0.10
N ASN A 397 35.24 2.21 -0.17
CA ASN A 397 36.00 1.83 -1.37
C ASN A 397 35.31 0.82 -2.29
N SER A 398 34.31 0.08 -1.81
CA SER A 398 33.70 -0.98 -2.61
C SER A 398 32.81 -0.42 -3.73
N ASP A 399 32.93 -1.01 -4.91
CA ASP A 399 32.04 -0.74 -6.07
C ASP A 399 30.76 -1.57 -6.03
N ASP A 400 30.61 -2.46 -5.04
CA ASP A 400 29.44 -3.31 -4.87
C ASP A 400 28.33 -2.62 -4.07
N SER A 401 27.08 -2.99 -4.32
CA SER A 401 25.91 -2.44 -3.62
C SER A 401 25.89 -2.73 -2.11
N SER A 402 26.51 -3.86 -1.68
CA SER A 402 26.69 -4.22 -0.27
C SER A 402 27.62 -3.26 0.49
N ALA A 403 28.32 -2.36 -0.21
CA ALA A 403 29.19 -1.34 0.40
C ALA A 403 28.50 -0.57 1.53
N GLN A 404 27.24 -0.18 1.35
CA GLN A 404 26.45 0.56 2.35
C GLN A 404 26.19 -0.25 3.64
N GLN A 405 26.28 -1.57 3.55
CA GLN A 405 26.17 -2.52 4.66
C GLN A 405 27.51 -3.06 5.13
N GLY A 406 28.61 -2.35 4.80
CA GLY A 406 29.96 -2.77 5.15
C GLY A 406 30.47 -3.97 4.37
N GLY A 407 29.90 -4.25 3.20
CA GLY A 407 30.23 -5.38 2.35
C GLY A 407 29.61 -6.72 2.78
N ASP A 408 28.72 -6.73 3.79
CA ASP A 408 28.07 -7.95 4.31
C ASP A 408 27.10 -8.54 3.26
N LEU A 409 27.32 -9.80 2.91
CA LEU A 409 26.50 -10.54 1.94
C LEU A 409 25.46 -11.46 2.60
N GLY A 410 25.42 -11.52 3.94
CA GLY A 410 24.61 -12.49 4.66
C GLY A 410 25.13 -13.92 4.48
N PHE A 411 24.30 -14.91 4.90
CA PHE A 411 24.60 -16.33 4.71
C PHE A 411 24.17 -16.81 3.32
N PHE A 412 25.05 -17.58 2.67
CA PHE A 412 24.77 -18.22 1.38
C PHE A 412 25.30 -19.66 1.35
N GLY A 413 24.70 -20.48 0.49
CA GLY A 413 25.09 -21.85 0.25
C GLY A 413 26.13 -21.99 -0.85
N PRO A 414 26.78 -23.18 -0.98
CA PRO A 414 27.69 -23.45 -2.06
C PRO A 414 27.06 -23.26 -3.43
N GLY A 415 27.78 -22.60 -4.36
CA GLY A 415 27.37 -22.41 -5.73
C GLY A 415 26.45 -21.17 -5.95
N GLN A 416 26.05 -20.43 -4.92
CA GLN A 416 25.28 -19.20 -5.05
C GLN A 416 26.13 -17.99 -5.47
N MET A 417 27.43 -18.06 -5.25
CA MET A 417 28.42 -17.07 -5.68
C MET A 417 29.25 -17.60 -6.85
N VAL A 418 29.85 -16.69 -7.63
CA VAL A 418 30.74 -17.05 -8.71
C VAL A 418 31.86 -17.92 -8.19
N LYS A 419 32.29 -18.93 -8.99
CA LYS A 419 33.14 -20.03 -8.57
C LYS A 419 34.39 -19.62 -7.78
N PRO A 420 35.22 -18.63 -8.22
CA PRO A 420 36.41 -18.26 -7.46
C PRO A 420 36.08 -17.68 -6.06
N PHE A 421 35.01 -16.92 -5.94
CA PHE A 421 34.51 -16.35 -4.67
C PHE A 421 34.01 -17.47 -3.74
N ASN A 422 33.16 -18.34 -4.30
CA ASN A 422 32.63 -19.52 -3.60
C ASN A 422 33.74 -20.40 -3.04
N ASP A 423 34.72 -20.80 -3.87
CA ASP A 423 35.81 -21.65 -3.48
C ASP A 423 36.66 -21.04 -2.36
N PHE A 424 36.89 -19.74 -2.41
CA PHE A 424 37.59 -19.04 -1.34
C PHE A 424 36.83 -19.09 -0.02
N VAL A 425 35.52 -18.78 -0.01
CA VAL A 425 34.74 -18.69 1.22
C VAL A 425 34.57 -20.06 1.86
N PHE A 426 34.20 -21.07 1.08
CA PHE A 426 33.99 -22.42 1.61
C PHE A 426 35.30 -23.18 1.91
N GLY A 427 36.39 -22.88 1.21
CA GLY A 427 37.68 -23.49 1.41
C GLY A 427 38.53 -22.92 2.56
N ASN A 428 38.15 -21.76 3.12
CA ASN A 428 38.96 -21.10 4.17
C ASN A 428 38.21 -21.03 5.50
N PRO A 429 38.91 -20.97 6.65
CA PRO A 429 38.28 -20.81 7.97
C PRO A 429 37.70 -19.42 8.19
N ILE A 430 36.83 -19.31 9.22
CA ILE A 430 36.32 -18.03 9.71
C ILE A 430 37.50 -17.10 10.08
N GLY A 431 37.38 -15.82 9.77
CA GLY A 431 38.41 -14.79 10.00
C GLY A 431 39.42 -14.68 8.85
N LYS A 432 39.47 -15.59 7.89
CA LYS A 432 40.39 -15.51 6.74
C LYS A 432 40.01 -14.31 5.86
N ILE A 433 41.01 -13.47 5.55
CA ILE A 433 40.90 -12.37 4.59
C ILE A 433 41.84 -12.66 3.41
N GLY A 434 41.33 -12.54 2.18
CA GLY A 434 42.10 -12.75 0.97
C GLY A 434 41.53 -12.06 -0.25
N LEU A 435 42.28 -12.10 -1.35
CA LEU A 435 41.97 -11.49 -2.62
C LEU A 435 41.65 -12.56 -3.68
N VAL A 436 40.54 -12.33 -4.39
CA VAL A 436 40.08 -13.19 -5.47
C VAL A 436 39.71 -12.35 -6.70
N GLU A 437 40.09 -12.77 -7.89
CA GLU A 437 39.71 -12.18 -9.16
C GLU A 437 38.48 -12.90 -9.73
N THR A 438 37.51 -12.11 -10.21
CA THR A 438 36.29 -12.58 -10.92
C THR A 438 35.99 -11.69 -12.13
N GLN A 439 34.94 -12.03 -12.89
CA GLN A 439 34.45 -11.21 -13.99
C GLN A 439 33.92 -9.83 -13.55
N PHE A 440 33.66 -9.63 -12.27
CA PHE A 440 33.19 -8.36 -11.72
C PHE A 440 34.34 -7.46 -11.23
N GLY A 441 35.48 -8.03 -10.93
CA GLY A 441 36.62 -7.29 -10.40
C GLY A 441 37.47 -8.09 -9.42
N TYR A 442 38.29 -7.38 -8.65
CA TYR A 442 39.03 -7.92 -7.52
C TYR A 442 38.18 -7.83 -6.25
N HIS A 443 37.95 -8.97 -5.60
CA HIS A 443 37.23 -9.06 -4.34
C HIS A 443 38.22 -9.29 -3.19
N ILE A 444 38.28 -8.36 -2.24
CA ILE A 444 38.85 -8.61 -0.92
C ILE A 444 37.71 -9.23 -0.11
N ILE A 445 37.89 -10.46 0.35
CA ILE A 445 36.86 -11.27 1.01
C ILE A 445 37.29 -11.54 2.44
N GLN A 446 36.39 -11.33 3.40
CA GLN A 446 36.51 -11.77 4.78
C GLN A 446 35.43 -12.82 5.05
N VAL A 447 35.86 -14.05 5.43
CA VAL A 447 34.93 -15.08 5.90
C VAL A 447 34.55 -14.74 7.34
N THR A 448 33.28 -14.41 7.56
CA THR A 448 32.79 -13.86 8.86
C THR A 448 32.15 -14.93 9.72
N ASP A 449 31.47 -15.91 9.14
CA ASP A 449 30.81 -16.99 9.88
C ASP A 449 30.58 -18.24 9.01
N LYS A 450 30.32 -19.40 9.66
CA LYS A 450 29.91 -20.64 9.01
C LYS A 450 28.87 -21.34 9.86
N GLN A 451 27.84 -21.83 9.20
CA GLN A 451 26.77 -22.59 9.87
C GLN A 451 26.70 -24.01 9.38
N ASP A 452 26.56 -24.91 10.32
CA ASP A 452 26.16 -26.27 10.04
C ASP A 452 24.72 -26.31 9.55
N ALA A 453 24.42 -27.30 8.71
CA ALA A 453 23.07 -27.53 8.27
C ALA A 453 22.74 -29.02 8.25
N VAL A 454 21.47 -29.34 8.35
CA VAL A 454 20.94 -30.71 8.30
C VAL A 454 20.18 -30.94 7.02
N ARG A 455 20.17 -32.16 6.52
CA ARG A 455 19.29 -32.58 5.44
C ARG A 455 18.27 -33.54 6.02
N LEU A 456 17.01 -33.25 5.74
CA LEU A 456 15.84 -33.95 6.27
C LEU A 456 14.99 -34.47 5.12
N ALA A 457 14.40 -35.65 5.28
CA ALA A 457 13.26 -36.07 4.50
C ALA A 457 12.01 -35.76 5.33
N THR A 458 11.19 -34.82 4.88
CA THR A 458 10.01 -34.38 5.65
C THR A 458 8.74 -34.69 4.88
N ILE A 459 7.86 -35.52 5.44
CA ILE A 459 6.50 -35.70 5.00
C ILE A 459 5.68 -34.58 5.70
N ALA A 460 4.92 -33.85 4.93
CA ALA A 460 4.03 -32.80 5.43
C ALA A 460 2.65 -33.01 4.82
N GLN A 461 1.67 -33.36 5.63
CA GLN A 461 0.26 -33.48 5.21
C GLN A 461 -0.55 -32.29 5.73
N LYS A 462 -1.23 -31.62 4.83
CA LYS A 462 -2.00 -30.42 5.12
C LYS A 462 -3.27 -30.77 5.92
N ILE A 463 -3.53 -29.99 6.93
CA ILE A 463 -4.74 -30.13 7.73
C ILE A 463 -5.81 -29.32 7.03
N GLU A 464 -6.76 -30.02 6.39
CA GLU A 464 -7.88 -29.43 5.65
C GLU A 464 -9.22 -29.94 6.24
N PRO A 465 -10.29 -29.16 6.13
CA PRO A 465 -11.62 -29.63 6.52
C PRO A 465 -12.04 -30.83 5.66
N SER A 466 -12.52 -31.89 6.28
CA SER A 466 -13.14 -33.01 5.55
C SER A 466 -14.45 -32.57 4.89
N GLU A 467 -14.93 -33.41 3.94
CA GLU A 467 -16.24 -33.23 3.30
C GLU A 467 -17.35 -33.09 4.36
N ALA A 468 -17.33 -33.94 5.40
CA ALA A 468 -18.28 -33.89 6.50
C ALA A 468 -18.19 -32.59 7.33
N THR A 469 -17.02 -32.01 7.46
CA THR A 469 -16.83 -30.70 8.12
C THR A 469 -17.34 -29.59 7.21
N ASN A 470 -17.03 -29.62 5.92
CA ASN A 470 -17.52 -28.64 4.93
C ASN A 470 -19.06 -28.67 4.83
N ASP A 471 -19.68 -29.84 4.82
CA ASP A 471 -21.15 -29.97 4.84
C ASP A 471 -21.78 -29.34 6.07
N LYS A 472 -21.17 -29.51 7.23
CA LYS A 472 -21.64 -28.87 8.48
C LYS A 472 -21.52 -27.35 8.40
N ILE A 473 -20.38 -26.84 7.92
CA ILE A 473 -20.13 -25.40 7.74
C ILE A 473 -21.14 -24.82 6.77
N TYR A 474 -21.33 -25.47 5.62
CA TYR A 474 -22.32 -25.06 4.61
C TYR A 474 -23.74 -25.03 5.18
N THR A 475 -24.14 -26.07 5.89
CA THR A 475 -25.46 -26.17 6.53
C THR A 475 -25.65 -25.07 7.57
N GLN A 476 -24.63 -24.80 8.39
CA GLN A 476 -24.66 -23.73 9.36
C GLN A 476 -24.78 -22.35 8.69
N ALA A 477 -24.02 -22.11 7.62
CA ALA A 477 -24.03 -20.86 6.88
C ALA A 477 -25.39 -20.63 6.19
N THR A 478 -25.94 -21.66 5.58
CA THR A 478 -27.25 -21.60 4.92
C THR A 478 -28.39 -21.34 5.91
N LYS A 479 -28.36 -22.05 7.05
CA LYS A 479 -29.37 -21.84 8.11
C LYS A 479 -29.25 -20.43 8.69
N PHE A 480 -28.04 -19.94 8.91
CA PHE A 480 -27.84 -18.59 9.40
C PHE A 480 -28.34 -17.53 8.42
N GLU A 481 -28.09 -17.70 7.13
CA GLU A 481 -28.60 -16.81 6.06
C GLU A 481 -30.14 -16.74 6.08
N MET A 482 -30.81 -17.91 6.08
CA MET A 482 -32.27 -17.99 6.14
C MET A 482 -32.84 -17.31 7.39
N ASP A 483 -32.28 -17.62 8.55
CA ASP A 483 -32.70 -17.03 9.81
C ASP A 483 -32.43 -15.50 9.87
N ALA A 484 -31.35 -15.01 9.26
CA ALA A 484 -30.97 -13.60 9.25
C ALA A 484 -31.86 -12.73 8.36
N ALA A 485 -32.59 -13.33 7.43
CA ALA A 485 -33.58 -12.63 6.60
C ALA A 485 -34.76 -12.12 7.44
N ASP A 486 -35.23 -12.93 8.39
CA ASP A 486 -36.47 -12.67 9.15
C ASP A 486 -36.24 -12.29 10.61
N LYS A 487 -35.06 -12.59 11.18
CA LYS A 487 -34.77 -12.41 12.60
C LYS A 487 -33.83 -11.23 12.84
N ASP A 488 -33.77 -10.79 14.10
CA ASP A 488 -32.77 -9.80 14.53
C ASP A 488 -31.35 -10.34 14.35
N PHE A 489 -30.56 -9.66 13.52
CA PHE A 489 -29.22 -10.10 13.13
C PHE A 489 -28.27 -10.17 14.34
N ALA A 490 -28.29 -9.17 15.21
CA ALA A 490 -27.39 -9.10 16.35
C ALA A 490 -27.69 -10.20 17.36
N LYS A 491 -28.99 -10.49 17.61
CA LYS A 491 -29.42 -11.59 18.46
C LYS A 491 -29.02 -12.93 17.85
N LEU A 492 -29.23 -13.12 16.55
CA LEU A 492 -28.88 -14.35 15.85
C LEU A 492 -27.36 -14.63 15.93
N VAL A 493 -26.54 -13.59 15.74
CA VAL A 493 -25.08 -13.67 15.91
C VAL A 493 -24.71 -14.20 17.28
N LYS A 494 -25.32 -13.62 18.34
CA LYS A 494 -25.07 -14.02 19.73
C LYS A 494 -25.52 -15.45 20.02
N ASP A 495 -26.72 -15.82 19.56
CA ASP A 495 -27.31 -17.15 19.78
C ASP A 495 -26.47 -18.26 19.12
N ASN A 496 -25.86 -17.96 17.96
CA ASN A 496 -24.96 -18.87 17.25
C ASN A 496 -23.48 -18.77 17.68
N LYS A 497 -23.16 -17.96 18.70
CA LYS A 497 -21.80 -17.74 19.21
C LYS A 497 -20.82 -17.26 18.11
N LEU A 498 -21.33 -16.48 17.17
CA LEU A 498 -20.55 -15.87 16.08
C LEU A 498 -20.14 -14.45 16.44
N THR A 499 -19.26 -13.87 15.64
CA THR A 499 -18.85 -12.46 15.76
C THR A 499 -19.30 -11.71 14.50
N SER A 500 -20.04 -10.63 14.70
CA SER A 500 -20.37 -9.70 13.61
C SER A 500 -19.30 -8.62 13.51
N SER A 501 -18.97 -8.26 12.29
CA SER A 501 -18.08 -7.16 11.96
C SER A 501 -18.80 -6.15 11.09
N PRO A 502 -18.61 -4.83 11.29
CA PRO A 502 -19.15 -3.81 10.42
C PRO A 502 -18.24 -3.58 9.22
N ALA A 503 -18.84 -3.35 8.05
CA ALA A 503 -18.18 -2.77 6.89
C ALA A 503 -18.83 -1.42 6.62
N VAL A 504 -18.11 -0.35 6.95
CA VAL A 504 -18.60 1.03 6.89
C VAL A 504 -18.04 1.75 5.67
N ARG A 505 -18.84 2.66 5.11
CA ARG A 505 -18.45 3.48 3.97
C ARG A 505 -17.97 2.70 2.74
N VAL A 506 -18.58 1.56 2.49
CA VAL A 506 -18.28 0.75 1.30
C VAL A 506 -18.76 1.53 0.08
N LYS A 507 -17.85 1.81 -0.85
CA LYS A 507 -18.13 2.50 -2.12
C LYS A 507 -18.32 1.50 -3.24
N ALA A 508 -19.04 1.90 -4.29
CA ALA A 508 -19.35 1.03 -5.40
C ALA A 508 -18.15 0.42 -6.13
N ILE A 509 -16.99 1.07 -6.07
CA ILE A 509 -15.74 0.60 -6.69
C ILE A 509 -14.74 -0.03 -5.71
N ASP A 510 -15.11 -0.21 -4.44
CA ASP A 510 -14.22 -0.84 -3.47
C ASP A 510 -14.01 -2.33 -3.81
N GLU A 511 -12.79 -2.79 -3.62
CA GLU A 511 -12.40 -4.18 -3.85
C GLU A 511 -12.48 -5.01 -2.58
N SER A 512 -12.21 -4.37 -1.45
CA SER A 512 -12.23 -5.01 -0.13
C SER A 512 -13.55 -4.74 0.58
N PHE A 513 -13.97 -5.72 1.36
CA PHE A 513 -15.19 -5.66 2.15
C PHE A 513 -14.85 -5.85 3.64
N GLY A 514 -14.95 -4.80 4.40
CA GLY A 514 -14.54 -4.82 5.81
C GLY A 514 -13.08 -5.24 5.97
N SER A 515 -12.83 -6.33 6.71
CA SER A 515 -11.49 -6.91 6.89
C SER A 515 -11.13 -7.98 5.84
N ILE A 516 -12.02 -8.26 4.88
CA ILE A 516 -11.85 -9.33 3.89
C ILE A 516 -11.45 -8.69 2.57
N SER A 517 -10.24 -9.00 2.09
CA SER A 517 -9.70 -8.46 0.84
C SER A 517 -10.30 -9.15 -0.39
N ASN A 518 -10.33 -8.45 -1.52
CA ASN A 518 -10.70 -8.96 -2.84
C ASN A 518 -12.12 -9.56 -2.91
N GLN A 519 -13.10 -8.89 -2.27
CA GLN A 519 -14.49 -9.33 -2.23
C GLN A 519 -15.43 -8.44 -3.03
N ARG A 520 -15.04 -8.16 -4.26
CA ARG A 520 -15.81 -7.33 -5.19
C ARG A 520 -17.26 -7.78 -5.37
N GLN A 521 -17.52 -9.09 -5.34
CA GLN A 521 -18.87 -9.66 -5.45
C GLN A 521 -19.82 -9.19 -4.33
N ILE A 522 -19.30 -9.01 -3.10
CA ILE A 522 -20.12 -8.53 -1.96
C ILE A 522 -20.42 -7.06 -2.14
N VAL A 523 -19.42 -6.29 -2.58
CA VAL A 523 -19.59 -4.86 -2.88
C VAL A 523 -20.60 -4.67 -4.01
N LYS A 524 -20.47 -5.38 -5.13
CA LYS A 524 -21.44 -5.31 -6.25
C LYS A 524 -22.87 -5.57 -5.77
N TRP A 525 -23.07 -6.66 -5.03
CA TRP A 525 -24.38 -6.99 -4.50
C TRP A 525 -24.97 -5.85 -3.64
N ALA A 526 -24.16 -5.22 -2.82
CA ALA A 526 -24.62 -4.12 -1.96
C ALA A 526 -25.13 -2.90 -2.76
N PHE A 527 -24.73 -2.76 -4.02
CA PHE A 527 -25.13 -1.68 -4.94
C PHE A 527 -26.11 -2.11 -6.03
N GLU A 528 -26.51 -3.39 -6.09
CA GLU A 528 -27.58 -3.84 -6.98
C GLU A 528 -28.90 -3.12 -6.68
N GLY A 529 -29.67 -2.77 -7.71
CA GLY A 529 -30.85 -1.93 -7.56
C GLY A 529 -32.01 -2.57 -6.78
N ASP A 530 -32.02 -3.91 -6.65
CA ASP A 530 -32.98 -4.70 -5.87
C ASP A 530 -32.50 -4.96 -4.42
N THR A 531 -31.23 -4.70 -4.10
CA THR A 531 -30.71 -4.82 -2.74
C THR A 531 -31.16 -3.65 -1.88
N LYS A 532 -32.00 -3.93 -0.87
CA LYS A 532 -32.61 -2.94 0.03
C LYS A 532 -32.03 -3.04 1.43
N ILE A 533 -32.23 -2.01 2.24
CA ILE A 533 -31.89 -2.06 3.66
C ILE A 533 -32.58 -3.27 4.31
N GLY A 534 -31.80 -4.10 4.99
CA GLY A 534 -32.23 -5.36 5.58
C GLY A 534 -31.99 -6.59 4.71
N SER A 535 -31.69 -6.44 3.41
CA SER A 535 -31.32 -7.56 2.54
C SER A 535 -30.14 -8.33 3.10
N VAL A 536 -30.22 -9.67 3.04
CA VAL A 536 -29.16 -10.59 3.49
C VAL A 536 -28.76 -11.49 2.33
N LYS A 537 -27.44 -11.75 2.20
CA LYS A 537 -26.92 -12.68 1.21
C LYS A 537 -25.66 -13.35 1.70
N ARG A 538 -25.53 -14.64 1.38
CA ARG A 538 -24.35 -15.45 1.65
C ARG A 538 -23.42 -15.45 0.44
N PHE A 539 -22.14 -15.36 0.71
CA PHE A 539 -21.06 -15.43 -0.28
C PHE A 539 -20.05 -16.48 0.16
N GLU A 540 -19.64 -17.30 -0.78
CA GLU A 540 -18.54 -18.22 -0.58
C GLU A 540 -17.23 -17.51 -0.96
N VAL A 541 -16.27 -17.51 -0.04
CA VAL A 541 -14.97 -16.89 -0.22
C VAL A 541 -13.90 -17.97 -0.14
N VAL A 542 -13.31 -18.28 -1.27
CA VAL A 542 -12.33 -19.38 -1.42
C VAL A 542 -11.22 -19.28 -0.37
N ASN A 543 -10.91 -20.38 0.31
CA ASN A 543 -9.93 -20.49 1.40
C ASN A 543 -10.21 -19.63 2.65
N VAL A 544 -11.40 -19.05 2.77
CA VAL A 544 -11.80 -18.22 3.92
C VAL A 544 -13.04 -18.78 4.60
N GLY A 545 -14.07 -19.10 3.79
CA GLY A 545 -15.34 -19.63 4.26
C GLY A 545 -16.57 -18.89 3.72
N HIS A 546 -17.65 -18.88 4.49
CA HIS A 546 -18.91 -18.23 4.09
C HIS A 546 -19.07 -16.89 4.80
N VAL A 547 -19.24 -15.83 4.01
CA VAL A 547 -19.58 -14.48 4.51
C VAL A 547 -21.08 -14.28 4.35
N ILE A 548 -21.79 -14.01 5.42
CA ILE A 548 -23.20 -13.63 5.40
C ILE A 548 -23.29 -12.14 5.70
N ALA A 549 -23.63 -11.34 4.69
CA ALA A 549 -23.69 -9.89 4.77
C ALA A 549 -25.15 -9.43 4.82
N LYS A 550 -25.43 -8.41 5.66
CA LYS A 550 -26.72 -7.72 5.76
C LYS A 550 -26.52 -6.24 5.48
N LEU A 551 -27.26 -5.69 4.52
CA LEU A 551 -27.24 -4.27 4.22
C LEU A 551 -27.94 -3.50 5.34
N LYS A 552 -27.18 -2.64 6.04
CA LYS A 552 -27.64 -1.87 7.20
C LYS A 552 -28.15 -0.49 6.84
N SER A 553 -27.40 0.24 6.01
CA SER A 553 -27.78 1.57 5.59
C SER A 553 -27.26 1.93 4.19
N ILE A 554 -27.92 2.89 3.57
CA ILE A 554 -27.58 3.47 2.27
C ILE A 554 -27.37 4.97 2.50
N ALA A 555 -26.17 5.45 2.27
CA ALA A 555 -25.83 6.87 2.30
C ALA A 555 -25.78 7.37 0.85
N PRO A 556 -26.67 8.29 0.43
CA PRO A 556 -26.64 8.84 -0.92
C PRO A 556 -25.41 9.76 -1.11
N LYS A 557 -25.04 9.99 -2.37
CA LYS A 557 -24.04 11.01 -2.72
C LYS A 557 -24.53 12.38 -2.27
N GLY A 558 -23.68 13.15 -1.60
CA GLY A 558 -24.02 14.49 -1.11
C GLY A 558 -23.26 14.88 0.14
N LEU A 559 -23.96 15.44 1.12
CA LEU A 559 -23.37 15.79 2.40
C LEU A 559 -23.16 14.51 3.24
N MET A 560 -21.99 14.37 3.84
CA MET A 560 -21.64 13.29 4.76
C MET A 560 -22.69 13.14 5.87
N SER A 561 -22.95 11.93 6.35
CA SER A 561 -23.85 11.72 7.46
C SER A 561 -23.34 12.36 8.75
N VAL A 562 -24.25 12.68 9.67
CA VAL A 562 -23.90 13.24 10.99
C VAL A 562 -23.02 12.29 11.78
N GLU A 563 -23.33 10.99 11.74
CA GLU A 563 -22.55 9.95 12.43
C GLU A 563 -21.11 9.90 11.94
N GLU A 564 -20.94 10.00 10.64
CA GLU A 564 -19.64 9.99 9.99
C GLU A 564 -18.83 11.26 10.26
N ALA A 565 -19.48 12.41 10.27
CA ALA A 565 -18.84 13.70 10.52
C ALA A 565 -18.56 13.96 12.02
N ARG A 566 -19.33 13.33 12.92
CA ARG A 566 -19.28 13.54 14.37
C ARG A 566 -17.86 13.49 14.94
N PRO A 567 -16.99 12.48 14.68
CA PRO A 567 -15.66 12.43 15.26
C PRO A 567 -14.78 13.63 14.90
N GLN A 568 -15.04 14.27 13.76
CA GLN A 568 -14.29 15.44 13.28
C GLN A 568 -14.89 16.76 13.74
N VAL A 569 -16.24 16.85 13.80
CA VAL A 569 -16.96 18.09 14.02
C VAL A 569 -17.28 18.32 15.51
N GLU A 570 -17.66 17.27 16.24
CA GLU A 570 -18.08 17.39 17.63
C GLU A 570 -17.01 18.00 18.54
N PRO A 571 -15.70 17.63 18.45
CA PRO A 571 -14.66 18.28 19.25
C PRO A 571 -14.54 19.78 18.98
N ILE A 572 -14.70 20.20 17.74
CA ILE A 572 -14.63 21.62 17.33
C ILE A 572 -15.80 22.39 17.97
N LEU A 573 -17.01 21.84 17.86
CA LEU A 573 -18.21 22.48 18.43
C LEU A 573 -18.21 22.46 19.94
N LYS A 574 -17.72 21.37 20.57
CA LYS A 574 -17.51 21.31 22.02
C LYS A 574 -16.55 22.40 22.51
N ASN A 575 -15.42 22.55 21.83
CA ASN A 575 -14.46 23.59 22.19
C ASN A 575 -15.05 25.00 22.05
N LYS A 576 -15.82 25.28 21.01
CA LYS A 576 -16.55 26.55 20.86
C LYS A 576 -17.53 26.80 22.02
N LYS A 577 -18.30 25.78 22.42
CA LYS A 577 -19.22 25.90 23.55
C LYS A 577 -18.48 26.05 24.89
N LYS A 578 -17.38 25.36 25.08
CA LYS A 578 -16.49 25.52 26.23
C LYS A 578 -15.90 26.93 26.28
N ALA A 579 -15.41 27.42 25.13
CA ALA A 579 -14.89 28.79 25.02
C ALA A 579 -15.93 29.82 25.49
N ALA A 580 -17.15 29.75 24.99
CA ALA A 580 -18.23 30.69 25.39
C ALA A 580 -18.51 30.63 26.91
N LYS A 581 -18.49 29.44 27.52
CA LYS A 581 -18.67 29.27 28.98
C LYS A 581 -17.48 29.82 29.78
N ILE A 582 -16.29 29.69 29.28
CA ILE A 582 -15.08 30.20 29.92
C ILE A 582 -15.02 31.72 29.78
N GLU A 583 -15.24 32.25 28.58
CA GLU A 583 -15.30 33.71 28.31
C GLU A 583 -16.25 34.43 29.23
N ALA A 584 -17.43 33.85 29.48
CA ALA A 584 -18.42 34.43 30.37
C ALA A 584 -17.91 34.58 31.83
N LYS A 585 -16.96 33.74 32.24
CA LYS A 585 -16.33 33.74 33.57
C LYS A 585 -15.05 34.56 33.64
N MET A 586 -14.35 34.76 32.53
CA MET A 586 -13.08 35.50 32.48
C MET A 586 -13.30 37.02 32.51
N LYS A 587 -13.94 37.49 33.57
CA LYS A 587 -14.23 38.94 33.79
C LYS A 587 -13.33 39.46 34.93
N GLY A 588 -12.76 40.64 34.72
CA GLY A 588 -11.90 41.30 35.71
C GLY A 588 -11.17 42.50 35.14
N ALA A 589 -10.71 43.38 35.99
CA ALA A 589 -9.99 44.59 35.59
C ALA A 589 -8.48 44.35 35.35
N SER A 590 -7.92 43.27 35.91
CA SER A 590 -6.50 42.88 35.75
C SER A 590 -6.34 41.38 35.50
N LEU A 591 -5.15 40.96 35.00
CA LEU A 591 -4.85 39.56 34.80
C LEU A 591 -4.87 38.77 36.12
N GLU A 592 -4.41 39.37 37.21
CA GLU A 592 -4.37 38.74 38.53
C GLU A 592 -5.79 38.48 39.04
N ALA A 593 -6.71 39.40 38.87
CA ALA A 593 -8.11 39.24 39.26
C ALA A 593 -8.81 38.15 38.45
N ILE A 594 -8.52 38.08 37.11
CA ILE A 594 -9.03 37.05 36.22
C ILE A 594 -8.42 35.69 36.57
N ALA A 595 -7.11 35.63 36.87
CA ALA A 595 -6.41 34.39 37.26
C ALA A 595 -6.99 33.84 38.56
N ALA A 596 -7.15 34.68 39.59
CA ALA A 596 -7.69 34.32 40.89
C ALA A 596 -9.14 33.79 40.78
N SER A 597 -10.00 34.48 40.00
CA SER A 597 -11.38 34.06 39.84
C SER A 597 -11.57 32.75 39.10
N ASN A 598 -10.60 32.38 38.22
CA ASN A 598 -10.62 31.13 37.46
C ASN A 598 -9.67 30.06 38.00
N LYS A 599 -9.00 30.31 39.14
CA LYS A 599 -8.06 29.38 39.81
C LYS A 599 -6.90 28.94 38.89
N VAL A 600 -6.37 29.88 38.14
CA VAL A 600 -5.20 29.71 37.27
C VAL A 600 -4.14 30.76 37.62
N THR A 601 -2.98 30.67 37.01
CA THR A 601 -1.87 31.62 37.24
C THR A 601 -1.66 32.53 36.06
N VAL A 602 -1.13 33.72 36.33
CA VAL A 602 -0.59 34.59 35.28
C VAL A 602 0.72 34.00 34.81
N MET A 603 0.85 33.84 33.52
CA MET A 603 2.05 33.32 32.83
C MET A 603 2.63 34.39 31.92
N ASN A 604 3.89 34.25 31.52
CA ASN A 604 4.52 35.16 30.59
C ASN A 604 4.97 34.44 29.30
N ALA A 605 4.95 35.17 28.21
CA ALA A 605 5.47 34.77 26.91
C ALA A 605 6.47 35.84 26.45
N VAL A 606 7.67 35.41 26.08
CA VAL A 606 8.79 36.29 25.75
C VAL A 606 9.31 35.96 24.36
N ASP A 607 9.62 36.99 23.59
CA ASP A 607 10.24 36.90 22.26
C ASP A 607 9.48 36.07 21.24
N LEU A 608 8.14 36.02 21.35
CA LEU A 608 7.33 35.34 20.35
C LEU A 608 7.26 36.14 19.05
N THR A 609 7.20 35.42 17.93
CA THR A 609 7.07 36.00 16.59
C THR A 609 5.76 35.52 15.93
N ILE A 610 5.30 36.21 14.89
CA ILE A 610 4.15 35.76 14.11
C ILE A 610 4.46 34.44 13.39
N GLU A 611 5.70 34.23 12.97
CA GLU A 611 6.10 33.00 12.30
C GLU A 611 6.15 31.78 13.25
N ASN A 612 6.53 31.99 14.51
CA ASN A 612 6.53 30.96 15.53
C ASN A 612 5.67 31.37 16.74
N PRO A 613 4.34 31.22 16.64
CA PRO A 613 3.41 31.65 17.67
C PRO A 613 3.18 30.55 18.74
N SER A 614 4.26 29.92 19.22
CA SER A 614 4.20 28.88 20.26
C SER A 614 4.24 29.49 21.65
N VAL A 615 3.07 29.59 22.29
CA VAL A 615 2.90 30.14 23.64
C VAL A 615 3.36 29.10 24.67
N PRO A 616 4.20 29.47 25.67
CA PRO A 616 4.62 28.54 26.72
C PRO A 616 3.45 27.83 27.40
N ASN A 617 3.59 26.52 27.61
CA ASN A 617 2.57 25.63 28.21
C ASN A 617 1.21 25.56 27.49
N ALA A 618 1.08 26.18 26.32
CA ALA A 618 -0.17 26.23 25.56
C ALA A 618 0.00 25.72 24.11
N GLY A 619 1.20 25.75 23.55
CA GLY A 619 1.49 25.31 22.19
C GLY A 619 1.20 26.36 21.12
N TYR A 620 0.82 25.93 19.94
CA TYR A 620 0.65 26.78 18.75
C TYR A 620 -0.65 27.63 18.84
N GLU A 621 -0.50 28.92 19.11
CA GLU A 621 -1.62 29.86 19.38
C GLU A 621 -1.53 31.15 18.53
N PRO A 622 -1.70 31.07 17.21
CA PRO A 622 -1.49 32.21 16.31
C PRO A 622 -2.45 33.37 16.55
N LYS A 623 -3.69 33.08 16.95
CA LYS A 623 -4.68 34.13 17.27
C LYS A 623 -4.27 34.94 18.50
N VAL A 624 -3.72 34.27 19.52
CA VAL A 624 -3.29 34.89 20.77
C VAL A 624 -2.06 35.77 20.53
N VAL A 625 -1.07 35.26 19.80
CA VAL A 625 0.12 36.03 19.43
C VAL A 625 -0.22 37.21 18.50
N GLY A 626 -1.10 37.00 17.53
CA GLY A 626 -1.60 38.08 16.66
C GLY A 626 -2.33 39.18 17.45
N LEU A 627 -3.13 38.81 18.46
CA LEU A 627 -3.75 39.75 19.38
C LEU A 627 -2.71 40.53 20.18
N ALA A 628 -1.63 39.86 20.65
CA ALA A 628 -0.57 40.50 21.40
C ALA A 628 0.17 41.58 20.60
N PHE A 629 0.44 41.33 19.31
CA PHE A 629 1.02 42.33 18.40
C PHE A 629 0.12 43.51 18.13
N SER A 630 -1.20 43.32 18.10
CA SER A 630 -2.18 44.36 17.79
C SER A 630 -2.68 45.13 19.00
N SER A 631 -2.42 44.63 20.21
CA SER A 631 -2.90 45.25 21.45
C SER A 631 -2.02 46.43 21.89
N LYS A 632 -2.62 47.43 22.54
CA LYS A 632 -1.87 48.50 23.20
C LYS A 632 -1.12 47.98 24.42
N VAL A 633 0.15 48.36 24.54
CA VAL A 633 0.99 48.02 25.69
C VAL A 633 0.34 48.40 27.02
N GLY A 634 0.34 47.53 27.98
CA GLY A 634 -0.24 47.68 29.30
C GLY A 634 -1.76 47.52 29.39
N LYS A 635 -2.46 47.34 28.25
CA LYS A 635 -3.91 47.13 28.26
C LYS A 635 -4.28 45.64 28.30
N VAL A 636 -5.13 45.27 29.24
CA VAL A 636 -5.73 43.93 29.31
C VAL A 636 -6.71 43.73 28.18
N SER A 637 -6.61 42.64 27.44
CA SER A 637 -7.47 42.31 26.31
C SER A 637 -8.86 41.83 26.78
N LYS A 638 -9.79 41.73 25.83
CA LYS A 638 -10.98 40.88 26.01
C LYS A 638 -10.57 39.41 25.92
N PRO A 639 -11.34 38.49 26.49
CA PRO A 639 -11.10 37.04 26.25
C PRO A 639 -11.09 36.71 24.76
N ILE A 640 -10.19 35.84 24.36
CA ILE A 640 -10.05 35.33 23.00
C ILE A 640 -9.94 33.81 23.01
N GLU A 641 -10.69 33.14 22.13
CA GLU A 641 -10.59 31.70 21.90
C GLU A 641 -9.28 31.39 21.13
N GLY A 642 -8.41 30.57 21.76
CA GLY A 642 -7.26 29.95 21.15
C GLY A 642 -7.53 28.48 20.76
N ASN A 643 -6.45 27.75 20.44
CA ASN A 643 -6.54 26.33 20.10
C ASN A 643 -6.70 25.44 21.35
N SER A 644 -6.07 25.80 22.46
CA SER A 644 -6.01 24.99 23.69
C SER A 644 -6.95 25.47 24.79
N GLY A 645 -7.46 26.69 24.72
CA GLY A 645 -8.28 27.31 25.74
C GLY A 645 -8.69 28.73 25.38
N VAL A 646 -9.16 29.47 26.39
CA VAL A 646 -9.48 30.89 26.29
C VAL A 646 -8.42 31.71 27.00
N TYR A 647 -8.00 32.81 26.37
CA TYR A 647 -6.88 33.62 26.81
C TYR A 647 -7.35 35.05 27.09
N VAL A 648 -6.75 35.69 28.07
CA VAL A 648 -6.74 37.13 28.26
C VAL A 648 -5.25 37.52 28.37
N ILE A 649 -4.85 38.53 27.61
CA ILE A 649 -3.43 38.91 27.53
C ILE A 649 -3.25 40.39 27.92
N ALA A 650 -2.05 40.75 28.37
CA ALA A 650 -1.60 42.14 28.48
C ALA A 650 -0.20 42.24 27.82
N THR A 651 -0.14 42.92 26.69
CA THR A 651 1.12 43.12 25.97
C THR A 651 2.07 44.02 26.77
N LYS A 652 3.27 43.52 27.04
CA LYS A 652 4.34 44.27 27.74
C LYS A 652 5.21 45.09 26.79
N ALA A 653 5.59 44.50 25.70
CA ALA A 653 6.44 45.13 24.71
C ALA A 653 6.23 44.54 23.33
N VAL A 654 6.32 45.36 22.32
CA VAL A 654 6.43 44.94 20.91
C VAL A 654 7.75 45.51 20.40
N THR A 655 8.69 44.63 20.14
CA THR A 655 10.01 45.00 19.60
C THR A 655 9.98 44.86 18.09
N LYS A 656 10.01 45.97 17.39
CA LYS A 656 10.10 45.98 15.93
C LYS A 656 11.52 45.66 15.50
N ALA A 657 11.65 44.85 14.48
CA ALA A 657 12.91 44.57 13.85
C ALA A 657 13.50 45.85 13.21
N PRO A 658 14.82 45.99 13.20
CA PRO A 658 15.48 47.10 12.52
C PRO A 658 15.09 47.18 11.05
N ALA A 659 14.94 48.37 10.51
CA ALA A 659 14.68 48.51 9.08
C ALA A 659 15.92 48.05 8.27
N ILE A 660 15.69 47.17 7.30
CA ILE A 660 16.72 46.71 6.36
C ILE A 660 16.50 47.34 4.99
N LYS A 661 17.61 47.53 4.24
CA LYS A 661 17.54 48.19 2.92
C LYS A 661 16.93 47.33 1.81
N LYS A 662 17.03 45.98 1.93
CA LYS A 662 16.59 45.04 0.93
C LYS A 662 15.96 43.84 1.60
N TYR A 663 14.92 43.28 0.97
CA TYR A 663 14.18 42.09 1.44
C TYR A 663 14.37 40.87 0.53
N ASP A 664 15.46 40.86 -0.30
CA ASP A 664 15.64 39.87 -1.37
C ASP A 664 15.66 38.43 -0.85
N ASP A 665 16.29 38.15 0.30
CA ASP A 665 16.31 36.84 0.92
C ASP A 665 14.92 36.38 1.39
N PHE A 666 14.11 37.31 1.90
CA PHE A 666 12.77 37.02 2.37
C PHE A 666 11.78 36.86 1.20
N ILE A 667 11.97 37.63 0.13
CA ILE A 667 11.26 37.43 -1.14
C ILE A 667 11.57 36.03 -1.70
N ALA A 668 12.84 35.63 -1.68
CA ALA A 668 13.26 34.30 -2.12
C ALA A 668 12.60 33.18 -1.26
N LYS A 669 12.52 33.33 0.06
CA LYS A 669 11.82 32.39 0.95
C LYS A 669 10.35 32.30 0.62
N VAL A 670 9.63 33.41 0.44
CA VAL A 670 8.19 33.44 0.08
C VAL A 670 7.99 32.75 -1.27
N LYS A 671 8.84 33.08 -2.27
CA LYS A 671 8.78 32.44 -3.60
C LYS A 671 9.05 30.95 -3.51
N GLN A 672 10.06 30.52 -2.77
CA GLN A 672 10.40 29.11 -2.58
C GLN A 672 9.22 28.34 -1.94
N GLN A 673 8.58 28.93 -0.93
CA GLN A 673 7.41 28.36 -0.28
C GLN A 673 6.22 28.24 -1.25
N ALA A 674 5.97 29.25 -2.07
CA ALA A 674 4.93 29.25 -3.10
C ALA A 674 5.23 28.16 -4.15
N VAL A 675 6.45 28.09 -4.66
CA VAL A 675 6.90 27.08 -5.64
C VAL A 675 6.83 25.66 -5.03
N GLY A 676 7.18 25.48 -3.76
CA GLY A 676 7.04 24.20 -3.05
C GLY A 676 5.59 23.71 -2.98
N ASN A 677 4.64 24.62 -2.94
CA ASN A 677 3.20 24.33 -2.95
C ASN A 677 2.62 24.16 -4.36
N SER A 678 3.42 24.36 -5.41
CA SER A 678 2.91 24.31 -6.81
C SER A 678 2.30 22.95 -7.19
N GLY A 679 2.71 21.83 -6.56
CA GLY A 679 2.12 20.52 -6.80
C GLY A 679 0.63 20.39 -6.43
N ARG A 680 0.07 21.35 -5.69
CA ARG A 680 -1.35 21.35 -5.31
C ARG A 680 -2.30 21.74 -6.44
N PHE A 681 -1.80 22.24 -7.57
CA PHE A 681 -2.66 22.64 -8.68
C PHE A 681 -3.49 21.47 -9.23
N MET A 682 -2.93 20.26 -9.28
CA MET A 682 -3.69 19.08 -9.73
C MET A 682 -4.86 18.74 -8.83
N GLN A 683 -4.68 18.91 -7.52
CA GLN A 683 -5.78 18.71 -6.56
C GLN A 683 -6.85 19.80 -6.76
N ALA A 684 -6.45 21.05 -6.94
CA ALA A 684 -7.39 22.14 -7.21
C ALA A 684 -8.17 21.91 -8.51
N LEU A 685 -7.52 21.47 -9.59
CA LEU A 685 -8.19 21.09 -10.83
C LEU A 685 -9.21 19.95 -10.63
N LYS A 686 -8.85 18.92 -9.84
CA LYS A 686 -9.78 17.83 -9.50
C LYS A 686 -10.97 18.29 -8.66
N GLU A 687 -10.75 19.19 -7.71
CA GLU A 687 -11.81 19.73 -6.84
C GLU A 687 -12.79 20.65 -7.58
N ASP A 688 -12.35 21.28 -8.67
CA ASP A 688 -13.17 22.17 -9.50
C ASP A 688 -13.85 21.46 -10.69
N ALA A 689 -13.39 20.25 -11.01
CA ALA A 689 -13.87 19.48 -12.15
C ALA A 689 -15.18 18.74 -11.85
N ASP A 690 -16.01 18.60 -12.88
CA ASP A 690 -17.13 17.66 -12.89
C ASP A 690 -16.62 16.29 -13.35
N ILE A 691 -16.50 15.36 -12.42
CA ILE A 691 -15.99 13.99 -12.66
C ILE A 691 -17.12 13.01 -12.40
N VAL A 692 -17.49 12.27 -13.43
CA VAL A 692 -18.46 11.17 -13.37
C VAL A 692 -17.71 9.85 -13.51
N ASP A 693 -17.84 8.98 -12.53
CA ASP A 693 -17.18 7.66 -12.48
C ASP A 693 -18.22 6.54 -12.56
N ASN A 694 -18.30 5.88 -13.69
CA ASN A 694 -19.23 4.78 -13.97
C ASN A 694 -18.54 3.41 -13.95
N ARG A 695 -17.29 3.32 -13.49
CA ARG A 695 -16.52 2.07 -13.50
C ARG A 695 -17.20 0.94 -12.73
N ALA A 696 -18.03 1.26 -11.75
CA ALA A 696 -18.80 0.27 -10.99
C ALA A 696 -19.74 -0.59 -11.87
N ASP A 697 -20.15 -0.06 -13.03
CA ASP A 697 -21.01 -0.77 -13.96
C ASP A 697 -20.25 -1.82 -14.81
N PHE A 698 -18.90 -1.71 -14.88
CA PHE A 698 -18.04 -2.54 -15.73
C PHE A 698 -17.14 -3.49 -14.93
N TYR A 699 -16.74 -3.13 -13.72
CA TYR A 699 -15.73 -3.84 -12.90
C TYR A 699 -16.29 -4.48 -11.63
#